data_631b57a02be0dd54d46393e7cf56fb51
#
_entry.id   631b57a02be0dd54d46393e7cf56fb51
#
_cell.length_a   1.000
_cell.length_b   1.000
_cell.length_c   1.000
_cell.angle_alpha   90.00
_cell.angle_beta   90.00
_cell.angle_gamma   90.00
#
_symmetry.space_group_name_H-M   'P 1'
#
loop_
_entity.id
_entity.type
_entity.pdbx_description
1 polymer ?
#
loop_
_entity_poly.entity_id
_entity_poly.type
_entity_poly.pdbx_seq_one_letter_code
_entity_poly.pdbx_strand_id
1 'polypeptide(L)'
;MRKTIFFLSILLCLAGCQSNSINADFIAKSNPIMPVRMTADTMQIMLTDYVPAFFGGKKALMDDTMEVINSGHIAAIPYSDPSGHFAIPVLPNKPVRQSFISLGYEEDRLRVGFYDAVDKPAIVAYVQNMPIDAAYWLETGENEWTLDLSIVPEVQACAEGRAYLRVFAEDSVYLFNDLLLPLENGKVVTSADQLNRHDQQAQVLYSLMIDRFYDGNKANNWKMNSPEVLDIVDYQGGDLAGITKKISEGYFDQLGVNTLWISPITQNPLDAWGCYPFTNGNKYDSSKTYTKFSGYHGYWPIYTTQLDSRFGTPEELRTLLDTAHAHAINVVLDYVANHMHINSPTLQQHPDWHTDSILPDGRRNFELWDDARLTTWFDKHIPTLDLEREDVCEAMTDSALYWLANYDLDGYRHDACKHIPEGYWRMLGQKIATRWPGRPIWMIGETYGSPELIGSYVKSGMLNAQFDFNVYFTAREALCGYTGMDEIMKNELTSLATYGSHHTMGNISGNHDQIRFASIAGGAIDIHSSGKEEGWTRTVGIGDAEKAYKRALLLEVLNATLPGVPCIYQGDEYGEVGGNDPDNRHMMRFETLSLDERTMREKVAELIQMRRNSMPLLYGEFIPLIDRPDEIVYQRIYLGQKVTVIINRKNLTYEIIQN
;
A
#
# COMPACT_ATOMS: atom_id res chain seq x y z
N MET A 1 15.25 0.76 -31.22
CA MET A 1 16.22 -0.33 -31.57
C MET A 1 16.02 -1.43 -30.55
N ARG A 2 15.53 -2.60 -30.95
CA ARG A 2 15.41 -3.77 -30.07
C ARG A 2 16.81 -4.27 -29.72
N LYS A 3 17.17 -4.28 -28.43
CA LYS A 3 18.39 -4.93 -27.96
C LYS A 3 18.01 -6.28 -27.39
N THR A 4 18.34 -7.36 -28.09
CA THR A 4 18.24 -8.73 -27.57
C THR A 4 19.53 -9.03 -26.83
N ILE A 5 19.45 -9.24 -25.53
CA ILE A 5 20.61 -9.68 -24.71
C ILE A 5 20.44 -11.17 -24.46
N PHE A 6 21.36 -11.97 -24.95
CA PHE A 6 21.47 -13.40 -24.63
C PHE A 6 22.04 -13.55 -23.23
N PHE A 7 21.31 -14.20 -22.32
CA PHE A 7 21.84 -14.60 -21.03
C PHE A 7 22.66 -15.88 -21.16
N LEU A 8 23.97 -15.73 -21.10
CA LEU A 8 24.83 -16.83 -20.67
C LEU A 8 24.72 -16.93 -19.14
N SER A 9 24.67 -18.15 -18.60
CA SER A 9 24.83 -18.40 -17.16
C SER A 9 26.05 -17.61 -16.69
N ILE A 10 25.81 -16.50 -15.99
CA ILE A 10 26.88 -15.64 -15.51
C ILE A 10 27.45 -16.28 -14.24
N LEU A 11 28.43 -17.16 -14.41
CA LEU A 11 29.54 -17.18 -13.47
C LEU A 11 30.18 -15.79 -13.59
N LEU A 12 29.97 -14.93 -12.61
CA LEU A 12 30.57 -13.61 -12.56
C LEU A 12 32.09 -13.77 -12.46
N CYS A 13 32.78 -13.76 -13.60
CA CYS A 13 34.19 -13.42 -13.62
C CYS A 13 34.30 -11.89 -13.50
N LEU A 14 34.17 -11.37 -12.29
CA LEU A 14 34.65 -10.04 -11.93
C LEU A 14 36.15 -10.12 -11.63
N ALA A 15 36.94 -10.47 -12.64
CA ALA A 15 38.38 -10.28 -12.59
C ALA A 15 38.75 -8.94 -13.21
N GLY A 16 39.05 -7.95 -12.36
CA GLY A 16 39.82 -6.79 -12.72
C GLY A 16 39.06 -5.56 -13.13
N CYS A 17 38.39 -4.88 -12.20
CA CYS A 17 38.16 -3.45 -12.29
C CYS A 17 38.79 -2.77 -11.08
N GLN A 18 39.58 -1.75 -11.33
CA GLN A 18 40.17 -0.88 -10.32
C GLN A 18 39.04 -0.34 -9.43
N SER A 19 39.31 -0.28 -8.12
CA SER A 19 38.44 0.30 -7.12
C SER A 19 38.10 1.76 -7.45
N ASN A 20 37.01 1.97 -8.17
CA ASN A 20 36.32 3.23 -8.10
C ASN A 20 35.66 3.27 -6.72
N SER A 21 35.96 4.27 -5.92
CA SER A 21 35.31 4.50 -4.64
C SER A 21 33.80 4.58 -4.87
N ILE A 22 33.09 3.57 -4.41
CA ILE A 22 31.62 3.53 -4.44
C ILE A 22 31.14 4.72 -3.59
N ASN A 23 30.26 5.55 -4.13
CA ASN A 23 29.73 6.70 -3.40
C ASN A 23 28.72 6.21 -2.35
N ALA A 24 29.17 6.08 -1.10
CA ALA A 24 28.38 5.59 0.03
C ALA A 24 27.06 6.37 0.23
N ASP A 25 27.07 7.68 -0.03
CA ASP A 25 25.86 8.52 0.10
C ASP A 25 24.74 8.14 -0.88
N PHE A 26 25.09 7.70 -2.08
CA PHE A 26 24.08 7.29 -3.06
C PHE A 26 23.56 5.89 -2.71
N ILE A 27 24.43 4.98 -2.33
CA ILE A 27 24.06 3.60 -1.95
C ILE A 27 23.10 3.60 -0.77
N ALA A 28 23.41 4.39 0.27
CA ALA A 28 22.56 4.54 1.46
C ALA A 28 21.19 5.16 1.19
N LYS A 29 21.01 5.80 0.02
CA LYS A 29 19.76 6.50 -0.37
C LYS A 29 18.90 5.73 -1.37
N SER A 30 19.40 4.64 -1.97
CA SER A 30 18.62 3.87 -2.93
C SER A 30 17.80 2.79 -2.24
N ASN A 31 16.49 2.73 -2.52
CA ASN A 31 15.66 1.63 -2.05
C ASN A 31 15.98 0.35 -2.83
N PRO A 32 15.81 -0.85 -2.22
CA PRO A 32 15.93 -2.11 -2.93
C PRO A 32 15.00 -2.17 -4.13
N ILE A 33 15.56 -2.47 -5.31
CA ILE A 33 14.77 -2.64 -6.53
C ILE A 33 13.97 -3.93 -6.44
N MET A 34 12.68 -3.86 -6.81
CA MET A 34 11.85 -5.06 -6.91
C MET A 34 12.38 -5.99 -8.01
N PRO A 35 12.36 -7.32 -7.81
CA PRO A 35 12.81 -8.24 -8.84
C PRO A 35 11.85 -8.31 -10.01
N VAL A 36 12.40 -8.58 -11.21
CA VAL A 36 11.60 -9.03 -12.35
C VAL A 36 11.14 -10.46 -12.08
N ARG A 37 9.83 -10.71 -12.02
CA ARG A 37 9.27 -12.06 -11.85
C ARG A 37 8.85 -12.58 -13.22
N MET A 38 9.48 -13.66 -13.68
CA MET A 38 9.13 -14.29 -14.95
C MET A 38 7.81 -15.04 -14.82
N THR A 39 6.87 -14.75 -15.72
CA THR A 39 5.57 -15.45 -15.82
C THR A 39 5.43 -16.23 -17.12
N ALA A 40 6.43 -16.09 -18.01
CA ALA A 40 6.50 -16.78 -19.28
C ALA A 40 7.98 -17.06 -19.64
N ASP A 41 8.20 -17.85 -20.67
CA ASP A 41 9.57 -18.16 -21.16
C ASP A 41 10.29 -16.92 -21.70
N THR A 42 9.53 -15.94 -22.17
CA THR A 42 10.04 -14.65 -22.64
C THR A 42 9.09 -13.55 -22.24
N MET A 43 9.62 -12.45 -21.71
CA MET A 43 8.85 -11.26 -21.35
C MET A 43 9.46 -9.99 -21.91
N GLN A 44 8.61 -9.05 -22.31
CA GLN A 44 9.05 -7.68 -22.58
C GLN A 44 8.86 -6.87 -21.29
N ILE A 45 9.92 -6.23 -20.83
CA ILE A 45 9.88 -5.33 -19.68
C ILE A 45 10.33 -3.93 -20.08
N MET A 46 9.88 -2.93 -19.35
CA MET A 46 10.47 -1.59 -19.41
C MET A 46 11.41 -1.43 -18.23
N LEU A 47 12.65 -1.03 -18.46
CA LEU A 47 13.62 -0.82 -17.37
C LEU A 47 13.16 0.26 -16.39
N THR A 48 12.46 1.26 -16.89
CA THR A 48 11.86 2.34 -16.08
C THR A 48 10.82 1.86 -15.07
N ASP A 49 10.25 0.66 -15.25
CA ASP A 49 9.39 0.04 -14.25
C ASP A 49 10.14 -0.32 -12.96
N TYR A 50 11.43 -0.61 -13.07
CA TYR A 50 12.25 -1.12 -11.97
C TYR A 50 13.26 -0.10 -11.46
N VAL A 51 13.90 0.62 -12.36
CA VAL A 51 14.87 1.66 -12.03
C VAL A 51 14.23 3.00 -12.37
N PRO A 52 13.80 3.79 -11.38
CA PRO A 52 13.35 5.14 -11.64
C PRO A 52 14.53 5.89 -12.26
N ALA A 53 14.41 6.21 -13.54
CA ALA A 53 15.54 6.53 -14.38
C ALA A 53 16.33 7.71 -13.85
N PHE A 54 17.55 7.44 -13.47
CA PHE A 54 18.59 8.43 -13.37
C PHE A 54 19.85 7.95 -14.11
N PHE A 55 19.86 8.09 -15.40
CA PHE A 55 21.09 7.91 -16.18
C PHE A 55 21.52 9.26 -16.73
N GLY A 56 22.34 10.00 -15.98
CA GLY A 56 23.16 11.10 -16.46
C GLY A 56 22.44 12.21 -17.23
N GLY A 57 21.28 12.68 -16.76
CA GLY A 57 20.58 13.83 -17.34
C GLY A 57 19.95 13.61 -18.72
N LYS A 58 19.98 12.40 -19.25
CA LYS A 58 19.15 12.01 -20.41
C LYS A 58 17.83 11.49 -19.89
N LYS A 59 16.69 12.01 -20.40
CA LYS A 59 15.40 11.35 -20.26
C LYS A 59 15.62 9.87 -20.58
N ALA A 60 15.38 8.96 -19.64
CA ALA A 60 15.24 7.57 -19.99
C ALA A 60 14.07 7.54 -20.98
N LEU A 61 14.35 7.12 -22.19
CA LEU A 61 13.34 7.06 -23.22
C LEU A 61 12.26 6.12 -22.70
N MET A 62 11.02 6.59 -22.62
CA MET A 62 9.86 5.82 -22.16
C MET A 62 9.61 4.55 -22.99
N ASP A 63 10.41 4.35 -24.04
CA ASP A 63 10.31 3.28 -25.03
C ASP A 63 11.43 2.23 -24.95
N ASP A 64 12.33 2.27 -23.95
CA ASP A 64 13.38 1.25 -23.81
C ASP A 64 12.80 -0.06 -23.26
N THR A 65 12.11 -0.81 -24.13
CA THR A 65 11.71 -2.19 -23.84
C THR A 65 12.90 -3.13 -23.97
N MET A 66 13.02 -4.04 -23.02
CA MET A 66 14.00 -5.12 -23.01
C MET A 66 13.29 -6.47 -23.07
N GLU A 67 13.77 -7.38 -23.92
CA GLU A 67 13.36 -8.76 -23.90
C GLU A 67 14.15 -9.53 -22.84
N VAL A 68 13.47 -10.15 -21.90
CA VAL A 68 14.04 -10.99 -20.85
C VAL A 68 13.61 -12.43 -21.10
N ILE A 69 14.58 -13.33 -21.09
CA ILE A 69 14.36 -14.79 -21.31
C ILE A 69 14.46 -15.49 -19.97
N ASN A 70 13.48 -16.36 -19.68
CA ASN A 70 13.51 -17.22 -18.51
C ASN A 70 14.63 -18.26 -18.66
N SER A 71 15.71 -18.10 -17.90
CA SER A 71 16.83 -19.05 -17.89
C SER A 71 16.55 -20.33 -17.12
N GLY A 72 15.40 -20.40 -16.40
CA GLY A 72 15.12 -21.45 -15.43
C GLY A 72 15.87 -21.29 -14.10
N HIS A 73 16.68 -20.24 -13.96
CA HIS A 73 17.49 -19.93 -12.78
C HIS A 73 17.39 -18.45 -12.41
N ILE A 74 17.69 -18.12 -11.15
CA ILE A 74 17.85 -16.74 -10.72
C ILE A 74 18.96 -16.09 -11.53
N ALA A 75 18.62 -14.98 -12.19
CA ALA A 75 19.52 -14.22 -13.07
C ALA A 75 19.54 -12.75 -12.61
N ALA A 76 20.28 -11.90 -13.33
CA ALA A 76 20.37 -10.49 -13.04
C ALA A 76 20.49 -9.68 -14.32
N ILE A 77 19.86 -8.51 -14.34
CA ILE A 77 20.06 -7.48 -15.37
C ILE A 77 21.05 -6.47 -14.81
N PRO A 78 22.31 -6.46 -15.27
CA PRO A 78 23.29 -5.50 -14.77
C PRO A 78 22.98 -4.10 -15.29
N TYR A 79 23.14 -3.11 -14.42
CA TYR A 79 23.16 -1.71 -14.80
C TYR A 79 24.25 -0.96 -14.03
N SER A 80 24.69 0.15 -14.57
CA SER A 80 25.71 0.99 -13.95
C SER A 80 25.26 2.44 -14.00
N ASP A 81 25.54 3.16 -12.95
CA ASP A 81 25.45 4.60 -12.88
C ASP A 81 26.79 5.20 -12.40
N PRO A 82 26.93 6.51 -12.29
CA PRO A 82 28.19 7.13 -11.81
C PRO A 82 28.61 6.71 -10.40
N SER A 83 27.72 6.11 -9.60
CA SER A 83 27.98 5.69 -8.21
C SER A 83 28.43 4.24 -8.10
N GLY A 84 28.17 3.37 -9.09
CA GLY A 84 28.57 1.98 -8.98
C GLY A 84 27.94 1.02 -10.00
N HIS A 85 28.13 -0.28 -9.73
CA HIS A 85 27.58 -1.39 -10.50
C HIS A 85 26.48 -2.06 -9.68
N PHE A 86 25.31 -2.14 -10.29
CA PHE A 86 24.11 -2.67 -9.66
C PHE A 86 23.46 -3.74 -10.53
N ALA A 87 22.51 -4.47 -9.96
CA ALA A 87 21.76 -5.46 -10.70
C ALA A 87 20.29 -5.51 -10.27
N ILE A 88 19.40 -5.73 -11.25
CA ILE A 88 18.01 -6.03 -11.02
C ILE A 88 17.88 -7.55 -10.97
N PRO A 89 17.43 -8.17 -9.86
CA PRO A 89 17.21 -9.61 -9.81
C PRO A 89 16.12 -10.04 -10.80
N VAL A 90 16.34 -11.16 -11.48
CA VAL A 90 15.36 -11.81 -12.35
C VAL A 90 15.05 -13.18 -11.77
N LEU A 91 13.81 -13.38 -11.35
CA LEU A 91 13.36 -14.61 -10.72
C LEU A 91 12.71 -15.52 -11.77
N PRO A 92 13.07 -16.83 -11.81
CA PRO A 92 12.54 -17.75 -12.80
C PRO A 92 11.05 -18.02 -12.59
N ASN A 93 10.38 -18.48 -13.64
CA ASN A 93 9.00 -18.97 -13.56
C ASN A 93 8.99 -20.39 -12.95
N LYS A 94 9.09 -20.45 -11.63
CA LYS A 94 9.01 -21.68 -10.82
C LYS A 94 7.91 -21.54 -9.76
N PRO A 95 7.32 -22.64 -9.28
CA PRO A 95 6.46 -22.61 -8.10
C PRO A 95 7.19 -22.00 -6.90
N VAL A 96 6.53 -21.09 -6.18
CA VAL A 96 7.11 -20.47 -4.98
C VAL A 96 6.82 -21.32 -3.75
N ARG A 97 7.86 -21.58 -2.93
CA ARG A 97 7.75 -22.31 -1.68
C ARG A 97 8.17 -21.45 -0.50
N GLN A 98 7.31 -21.39 0.53
CA GLN A 98 7.55 -20.63 1.75
C GLN A 98 8.29 -21.51 2.78
N SER A 99 9.59 -21.66 2.64
CA SER A 99 10.42 -22.55 3.52
C SER A 99 11.86 -22.07 3.72
N PHE A 100 12.27 -20.97 3.11
CA PHE A 100 13.57 -20.33 3.33
C PHE A 100 13.46 -19.37 4.50
N ILE A 101 14.34 -19.49 5.50
CA ILE A 101 14.26 -18.77 6.76
C ILE A 101 15.60 -18.20 7.21
N SER A 102 15.54 -17.10 7.95
CA SER A 102 16.66 -16.56 8.71
C SER A 102 16.75 -17.24 10.07
N LEU A 103 17.82 -18.06 10.28
CA LEU A 103 18.01 -18.87 11.47
C LEU A 103 18.58 -18.09 12.66
N GLY A 104 19.35 -17.03 12.39
CA GLY A 104 19.97 -16.20 13.43
C GLY A 104 21.04 -15.27 12.89
N TYR A 105 21.44 -14.32 13.74
CA TYR A 105 22.51 -13.37 13.46
C TYR A 105 23.34 -13.16 14.74
N GLU A 106 24.62 -13.47 14.68
CA GLU A 106 25.55 -13.35 15.82
C GLU A 106 26.97 -13.07 15.30
N GLU A 107 27.70 -12.17 15.93
CA GLU A 107 29.08 -11.80 15.57
C GLU A 107 29.24 -11.46 14.07
N ASP A 108 28.34 -10.64 13.51
CA ASP A 108 28.25 -10.25 12.11
C ASP A 108 28.03 -11.44 11.13
N ARG A 109 27.63 -12.61 11.63
CA ARG A 109 27.32 -13.80 10.84
C ARG A 109 25.82 -14.04 10.76
N LEU A 110 25.27 -13.93 9.55
CA LEU A 110 23.90 -14.30 9.22
C LEU A 110 23.85 -15.79 8.90
N ARG A 111 23.00 -16.54 9.61
CA ARG A 111 22.69 -17.94 9.29
C ARG A 111 21.33 -18.05 8.65
N VAL A 112 21.24 -18.80 7.56
CA VAL A 112 20.00 -19.06 6.82
C VAL A 112 19.84 -20.56 6.59
N GLY A 113 18.60 -21.00 6.38
CA GLY A 113 18.33 -22.42 6.16
C GLY A 113 16.99 -22.68 5.47
N PHE A 114 16.78 -23.92 5.12
CA PHE A 114 15.60 -24.41 4.42
C PHE A 114 14.95 -25.53 5.21
N TYR A 115 13.64 -25.53 5.30
CA TYR A 115 12.92 -26.65 5.91
C TYR A 115 12.89 -27.90 5.02
N ASP A 116 12.78 -27.71 3.68
CA ASP A 116 12.60 -28.80 2.73
C ASP A 116 13.08 -28.41 1.30
N ALA A 117 14.37 -28.34 1.09
CA ALA A 117 14.93 -28.24 -0.25
C ALA A 117 14.97 -29.63 -0.93
N VAL A 118 14.69 -29.69 -2.23
CA VAL A 118 14.71 -30.95 -3.01
C VAL A 118 16.15 -31.39 -3.30
N ASP A 119 17.01 -30.42 -3.55
CA ASP A 119 18.44 -30.59 -3.75
C ASP A 119 19.18 -29.35 -3.21
N LYS A 120 20.49 -29.25 -3.45
CA LYS A 120 21.31 -28.16 -2.94
C LYS A 120 20.85 -26.82 -3.53
N PRO A 121 20.33 -25.90 -2.71
CA PRO A 121 19.87 -24.60 -3.17
C PRO A 121 21.01 -23.72 -3.68
N ALA A 122 20.72 -22.93 -4.72
CA ALA A 122 21.51 -21.78 -5.11
C ALA A 122 21.04 -20.53 -4.35
N ILE A 123 21.97 -19.79 -3.74
CA ILE A 123 21.69 -18.59 -2.96
C ILE A 123 22.33 -17.39 -3.66
N VAL A 124 21.52 -16.32 -3.84
CA VAL A 124 21.96 -15.05 -4.46
C VAL A 124 21.55 -13.91 -3.53
N ALA A 125 22.48 -13.01 -3.23
CA ALA A 125 22.21 -11.91 -2.31
C ALA A 125 22.62 -10.55 -2.90
N TYR A 126 21.96 -9.50 -2.41
CA TYR A 126 22.20 -8.11 -2.78
C TYR A 126 22.16 -7.22 -1.55
N VAL A 127 23.09 -6.27 -1.47
CA VAL A 127 22.99 -5.12 -0.55
C VAL A 127 22.76 -3.87 -1.37
N GLN A 128 21.66 -3.18 -1.13
CA GLN A 128 21.29 -1.95 -1.88
C GLN A 128 21.49 -2.12 -3.40
N ASN A 129 20.99 -3.22 -3.96
CA ASN A 129 21.09 -3.60 -5.37
C ASN A 129 22.50 -3.97 -5.88
N MET A 130 23.51 -3.96 -5.02
CA MET A 130 24.84 -4.50 -5.35
C MET A 130 24.87 -6.01 -5.11
N PRO A 131 25.21 -6.82 -6.11
CA PRO A 131 25.28 -8.28 -5.95
C PRO A 131 26.46 -8.66 -5.07
N ILE A 132 26.23 -9.59 -4.15
CA ILE A 132 27.27 -10.21 -3.30
C ILE A 132 27.81 -11.46 -3.98
N ASP A 133 29.12 -11.63 -4.02
CA ASP A 133 29.74 -12.83 -4.56
C ASP A 133 29.31 -14.07 -3.77
N ALA A 134 28.85 -15.10 -4.48
CA ALA A 134 28.43 -16.37 -3.89
C ALA A 134 29.54 -17.08 -3.08
N ALA A 135 30.82 -16.76 -3.33
CA ALA A 135 31.94 -17.29 -2.57
C ALA A 135 31.96 -16.89 -1.07
N TYR A 136 31.25 -15.85 -0.69
CA TYR A 136 31.10 -15.45 0.72
C TYR A 136 30.12 -16.34 1.51
N TRP A 137 29.27 -17.12 0.82
CA TRP A 137 28.37 -18.07 1.46
C TRP A 137 29.08 -19.36 1.78
N LEU A 138 29.10 -19.74 3.06
CA LEU A 138 29.69 -20.98 3.56
C LEU A 138 28.58 -21.94 3.97
N GLU A 139 28.59 -23.16 3.43
CA GLU A 139 27.74 -24.25 3.90
C GLU A 139 28.22 -24.70 5.28
N THR A 140 27.38 -24.61 6.29
CA THR A 140 27.72 -24.86 7.70
C THR A 140 26.95 -26.03 8.29
N GLY A 141 25.98 -26.58 7.60
CA GLY A 141 25.18 -27.74 8.00
C GLY A 141 24.33 -28.26 6.83
N GLU A 142 23.59 -29.33 7.09
CA GLU A 142 22.62 -29.84 6.11
C GLU A 142 21.51 -28.77 5.89
N ASN A 143 21.43 -28.27 4.67
CA ASN A 143 20.52 -27.17 4.31
C ASN A 143 20.70 -25.85 5.12
N GLU A 144 21.92 -25.62 5.62
CA GLU A 144 22.25 -24.38 6.34
C GLU A 144 23.51 -23.70 5.76
N TRP A 145 23.41 -22.35 5.62
CA TRP A 145 24.48 -21.48 5.13
C TRP A 145 24.73 -20.32 6.07
N THR A 146 25.96 -19.85 6.06
CA THR A 146 26.40 -18.68 6.83
C THR A 146 27.04 -17.67 5.90
N LEU A 147 26.68 -16.39 6.08
CA LEU A 147 27.30 -15.22 5.45
C LEU A 147 27.92 -14.35 6.54
N ASP A 148 29.24 -14.17 6.50
CA ASP A 148 29.95 -13.25 7.39
C ASP A 148 29.94 -11.85 6.77
N LEU A 149 29.07 -10.96 7.28
CA LEU A 149 28.88 -9.62 6.76
C LEU A 149 30.10 -8.71 6.98
N SER A 150 30.97 -9.03 7.94
CA SER A 150 32.15 -8.24 8.24
C SER A 150 33.22 -8.24 7.15
N ILE A 151 33.20 -9.26 6.28
CA ILE A 151 34.16 -9.42 5.18
C ILE A 151 33.56 -9.11 3.80
N VAL A 152 32.26 -8.79 3.70
CA VAL A 152 31.57 -8.48 2.44
C VAL A 152 31.78 -7.00 2.07
N PRO A 153 32.49 -6.69 0.96
CA PRO A 153 32.82 -5.31 0.59
C PRO A 153 31.58 -4.44 0.36
N GLU A 154 30.51 -5.00 -0.20
CA GLU A 154 29.24 -4.30 -0.47
C GLU A 154 28.55 -3.88 0.83
N VAL A 155 28.62 -4.70 1.89
CA VAL A 155 28.12 -4.36 3.22
C VAL A 155 28.97 -3.26 3.85
N GLN A 156 30.30 -3.34 3.71
CA GLN A 156 31.22 -2.31 4.22
C GLN A 156 31.03 -0.97 3.50
N ALA A 157 30.65 -0.99 2.22
CA ALA A 157 30.30 0.22 1.47
C ALA A 157 29.03 0.89 2.00
N CYS A 158 28.17 0.16 2.71
CA CYS A 158 26.95 0.65 3.37
C CYS A 158 27.14 0.82 4.89
N ALA A 159 28.36 1.09 5.36
CA ALA A 159 28.67 1.19 6.79
C ALA A 159 28.06 2.42 7.49
N GLU A 160 27.41 3.33 6.78
CA GLU A 160 26.74 4.49 7.32
C GLU A 160 25.26 4.49 6.94
N GLY A 161 24.37 4.58 7.94
CA GLY A 161 22.93 4.70 7.78
C GLY A 161 22.22 3.39 7.47
N ARG A 162 20.97 3.53 6.97
CA ARG A 162 20.06 2.42 6.66
C ARG A 162 20.37 1.82 5.30
N ALA A 163 20.52 0.50 5.24
CA ALA A 163 20.63 -0.30 4.03
C ALA A 163 19.77 -1.57 4.15
N TYR A 164 19.64 -2.32 3.06
CA TYR A 164 18.86 -3.57 3.04
C TYR A 164 19.65 -4.69 2.37
N LEU A 165 19.79 -5.80 3.08
CA LEU A 165 20.27 -7.06 2.54
C LEU A 165 19.07 -7.87 2.05
N ARG A 166 19.06 -8.26 0.78
CA ARG A 166 18.03 -9.09 0.19
C ARG A 166 18.63 -10.39 -0.32
N VAL A 167 18.05 -11.52 0.07
CA VAL A 167 18.55 -12.85 -0.27
C VAL A 167 17.47 -13.64 -0.98
N PHE A 168 17.82 -14.17 -2.13
CA PHE A 168 16.97 -15.05 -2.95
C PHE A 168 17.58 -16.44 -2.99
N ALA A 169 16.74 -17.46 -3.12
CA ALA A 169 17.21 -18.82 -3.24
C ALA A 169 16.28 -19.66 -4.13
N GLU A 170 16.85 -20.67 -4.78
CA GLU A 170 16.12 -21.65 -5.58
C GLU A 170 16.78 -23.03 -5.51
N ASP A 171 16.01 -24.08 -5.71
CA ASP A 171 16.51 -25.41 -6.06
C ASP A 171 16.10 -25.80 -7.51
N SER A 172 16.29 -27.03 -7.90
CA SER A 172 15.94 -27.48 -9.26
C SER A 172 14.46 -27.35 -9.58
N VAL A 173 13.57 -27.33 -8.56
CA VAL A 173 12.10 -27.37 -8.71
C VAL A 173 11.45 -26.05 -8.30
N TYR A 174 11.89 -25.46 -7.19
CA TYR A 174 11.24 -24.35 -6.53
C TYR A 174 12.08 -23.07 -6.54
N LEU A 175 11.37 -21.95 -6.66
CA LEU A 175 11.83 -20.66 -6.16
C LEU A 175 11.36 -20.53 -4.70
N PHE A 176 12.26 -20.17 -3.78
CA PHE A 176 11.88 -19.95 -2.39
C PHE A 176 11.41 -18.51 -2.17
N ASN A 177 10.73 -18.27 -1.03
CA ASN A 177 10.53 -16.91 -0.53
C ASN A 177 11.90 -16.22 -0.39
N ASP A 178 11.92 -14.91 -0.55
CA ASP A 178 13.13 -14.13 -0.30
C ASP A 178 13.22 -13.69 1.17
N LEU A 179 14.42 -13.33 1.61
CA LEU A 179 14.68 -12.70 2.89
C LEU A 179 14.98 -11.22 2.67
N LEU A 180 14.43 -10.35 3.53
CA LEU A 180 14.73 -8.93 3.56
C LEU A 180 15.16 -8.54 4.96
N LEU A 181 16.43 -8.15 5.11
CA LEU A 181 17.00 -7.77 6.40
C LEU A 181 17.45 -6.31 6.35
N PRO A 182 16.85 -5.43 7.17
CA PRO A 182 17.34 -4.06 7.31
C PRO A 182 18.72 -4.08 8.01
N LEU A 183 19.62 -3.27 7.49
CA LEU A 183 20.93 -3.01 8.07
C LEU A 183 20.98 -1.59 8.62
N GLU A 184 21.61 -1.41 9.76
CA GLU A 184 21.98 -0.12 10.30
C GLU A 184 23.48 -0.07 10.50
N ASN A 185 24.16 0.82 9.81
CA ASN A 185 25.63 0.96 9.85
C ASN A 185 26.35 -0.39 9.54
N GLY A 186 25.87 -1.11 8.54
CA GLY A 186 26.40 -2.39 8.07
C GLY A 186 26.05 -3.60 8.94
N LYS A 187 25.26 -3.45 10.00
CA LYS A 187 24.84 -4.55 10.90
C LYS A 187 23.34 -4.82 10.75
N VAL A 188 22.96 -6.10 10.83
CA VAL A 188 21.55 -6.48 10.76
C VAL A 188 20.77 -5.88 11.95
N VAL A 189 19.65 -5.26 11.66
CA VAL A 189 18.71 -4.78 12.67
C VAL A 189 18.02 -5.98 13.32
N THR A 190 18.18 -6.13 14.63
CA THR A 190 17.67 -7.27 15.40
C THR A 190 16.47 -6.94 16.28
N SER A 191 16.17 -5.65 16.46
CA SER A 191 15.10 -5.16 17.33
C SER A 191 14.34 -4.02 16.67
N ALA A 192 13.03 -3.97 16.89
CA ALA A 192 12.12 -2.99 16.29
C ALA A 192 12.36 -1.55 16.76
N ASP A 193 12.98 -1.34 17.93
CA ASP A 193 13.35 -0.01 18.44
C ASP A 193 14.50 0.64 17.63
N GLN A 194 15.21 -0.12 16.81
CA GLN A 194 16.20 0.39 15.87
C GLN A 194 15.58 0.88 14.56
N LEU A 195 14.30 0.61 14.31
CA LEU A 195 13.58 1.06 13.12
C LEU A 195 13.15 2.52 13.27
N ASN A 196 12.99 3.19 12.14
CA ASN A 196 12.51 4.57 12.10
C ASN A 196 11.24 4.70 11.24
N ARG A 197 10.66 5.89 11.19
CA ARG A 197 9.41 6.13 10.45
C ARG A 197 9.48 5.88 8.95
N HIS A 198 10.68 5.75 8.37
CA HIS A 198 10.87 5.51 6.93
C HIS A 198 11.01 4.02 6.57
N ASP A 199 11.09 3.13 7.55
CA ASP A 199 11.08 1.68 7.33
C ASP A 199 9.67 1.25 6.90
N GLN A 200 9.49 0.97 5.61
CA GLN A 200 8.16 0.79 5.00
C GLN A 200 7.39 -0.40 5.57
N GLN A 201 8.05 -1.51 5.90
CA GLN A 201 7.42 -2.67 6.53
C GLN A 201 6.94 -2.41 7.96
N ALA A 202 7.47 -1.36 8.61
CA ALA A 202 7.08 -0.97 9.96
C ALA A 202 5.90 0.03 10.00
N GLN A 203 5.34 0.38 8.85
CA GLN A 203 4.20 1.28 8.78
C GLN A 203 2.91 0.62 9.25
N VAL A 204 2.06 1.42 9.86
CA VAL A 204 0.66 1.14 10.19
C VAL A 204 -0.14 2.35 9.75
N LEU A 205 -0.98 2.16 8.75
CA LEU A 205 -1.81 3.21 8.20
C LEU A 205 -3.08 3.41 9.03
N TYR A 206 -3.51 4.66 9.09
CA TYR A 206 -4.83 5.04 9.53
C TYR A 206 -5.47 5.93 8.47
N SER A 207 -6.53 5.45 7.85
CA SER A 207 -7.28 6.17 6.83
C SER A 207 -8.35 7.03 7.48
N LEU A 208 -8.38 8.32 7.17
CA LEU A 208 -9.40 9.22 7.68
C LEU A 208 -9.93 10.18 6.61
N MET A 209 -11.23 10.47 6.71
CA MET A 209 -11.85 11.56 5.98
C MET A 209 -11.81 12.82 6.84
N ILE A 210 -11.13 13.85 6.35
CA ILE A 210 -10.90 15.10 7.10
C ILE A 210 -12.20 15.67 7.63
N ASP A 211 -13.20 15.84 6.75
CA ASP A 211 -14.53 16.40 7.11
C ASP A 211 -15.25 15.59 8.20
N ARG A 212 -14.95 14.29 8.31
CA ARG A 212 -15.63 13.34 9.21
C ARG A 212 -14.81 12.97 10.43
N PHE A 213 -13.65 13.61 10.65
CA PHE A 213 -12.75 13.22 11.72
C PHE A 213 -12.96 14.04 12.99
N TYR A 214 -12.57 15.31 13.01
CA TYR A 214 -12.72 16.18 14.16
C TYR A 214 -12.76 17.66 13.77
N ASP A 215 -13.74 18.41 14.26
CA ASP A 215 -13.87 19.86 14.09
C ASP A 215 -12.96 20.57 15.09
N GLY A 216 -11.79 21.01 14.61
CA GLY A 216 -10.78 21.72 15.41
C GLY A 216 -10.87 23.23 15.29
N ASN A 217 -11.37 23.76 14.18
CA ASN A 217 -11.47 25.19 13.89
C ASN A 217 -12.87 25.55 13.36
N LYS A 218 -13.77 25.92 14.26
CA LYS A 218 -15.14 26.27 13.91
C LYS A 218 -15.29 27.46 12.97
N ALA A 219 -14.22 28.23 12.76
CA ALA A 219 -14.27 29.41 11.90
C ALA A 219 -14.26 29.08 10.40
N ASN A 220 -13.77 27.89 10.04
CA ASN A 220 -13.77 27.40 8.64
C ASN A 220 -14.98 26.51 8.31
N ASN A 221 -15.86 26.22 9.29
CA ASN A 221 -17.04 25.42 9.09
C ASN A 221 -17.94 26.03 8.02
N TRP A 222 -18.35 25.17 7.10
CA TRP A 222 -19.18 25.57 5.98
C TRP A 222 -20.27 24.53 5.72
N LYS A 223 -21.44 25.01 5.30
CA LYS A 223 -22.56 24.17 4.87
C LYS A 223 -23.05 24.65 3.52
N MET A 224 -23.45 23.72 2.67
CA MET A 224 -24.05 24.03 1.37
C MET A 224 -25.31 24.88 1.51
N ASN A 225 -26.10 24.67 2.57
CA ASN A 225 -27.37 25.30 2.82
C ASN A 225 -28.37 25.21 1.61
N SER A 226 -28.30 24.12 0.86
CA SER A 226 -29.15 23.84 -0.27
C SER A 226 -30.29 22.90 0.10
N PRO A 227 -31.53 23.16 -0.32
CA PRO A 227 -32.64 22.23 -0.09
C PRO A 227 -32.48 20.92 -0.88
N GLU A 228 -31.55 20.82 -1.82
CA GLU A 228 -31.28 19.63 -2.60
C GLU A 228 -30.26 18.72 -1.96
N VAL A 229 -29.62 19.15 -0.87
CA VAL A 229 -28.53 18.39 -0.17
C VAL A 229 -29.02 17.98 1.21
N LEU A 230 -28.98 16.67 1.50
CA LEU A 230 -29.23 16.16 2.83
C LEU A 230 -28.00 16.37 3.73
N ASP A 231 -28.21 16.61 5.02
CA ASP A 231 -27.13 16.92 5.97
C ASP A 231 -26.05 15.82 6.00
N ILE A 232 -26.44 14.55 5.87
CA ILE A 232 -25.48 13.41 5.88
C ILE A 232 -24.45 13.48 4.71
N VAL A 233 -24.77 14.11 3.61
CA VAL A 233 -23.92 14.28 2.43
C VAL A 233 -23.44 15.73 2.25
N ASP A 234 -23.51 16.52 3.30
CA ASP A 234 -22.94 17.85 3.40
C ASP A 234 -21.73 17.87 4.34
N TYR A 235 -20.95 18.95 4.32
CA TYR A 235 -19.81 19.13 5.21
C TYR A 235 -20.24 19.05 6.69
N GLN A 236 -19.44 18.37 7.51
CA GLN A 236 -19.66 18.23 8.96
C GLN A 236 -18.64 19.01 9.80
N GLY A 237 -17.65 19.62 9.16
CA GLY A 237 -16.73 20.57 9.79
C GLY A 237 -15.41 19.99 10.30
N GLY A 238 -15.11 18.72 10.05
CA GLY A 238 -13.77 18.18 10.33
C GLY A 238 -12.71 18.89 9.47
N ASP A 239 -11.50 19.09 10.04
CA ASP A 239 -10.46 19.92 9.46
C ASP A 239 -9.03 19.50 9.86
N LEU A 240 -8.03 20.14 9.25
CA LEU A 240 -6.61 19.89 9.53
C LEU A 240 -6.23 20.22 10.98
N ALA A 241 -6.83 21.26 11.57
CA ALA A 241 -6.60 21.64 12.96
C ALA A 241 -7.11 20.55 13.92
N GLY A 242 -8.22 19.89 13.56
CA GLY A 242 -8.79 18.77 14.31
C GLY A 242 -7.88 17.54 14.29
N ILE A 243 -7.31 17.22 13.15
CA ILE A 243 -6.31 16.13 13.04
C ILE A 243 -5.08 16.46 13.88
N THR A 244 -4.53 17.66 13.74
CA THR A 244 -3.38 18.15 14.52
C THR A 244 -3.63 18.04 16.02
N LYS A 245 -4.82 18.41 16.48
CA LYS A 245 -5.22 18.27 17.88
C LYS A 245 -5.20 16.83 18.34
N LYS A 246 -5.74 15.89 17.53
CA LYS A 246 -5.76 14.46 17.90
C LYS A 246 -4.39 13.80 17.90
N ILE A 247 -3.48 14.24 17.03
CA ILE A 247 -2.06 13.86 17.10
C ILE A 247 -1.45 14.34 18.43
N SER A 248 -1.61 15.64 18.75
CA SER A 248 -1.07 16.24 19.98
C SER A 248 -1.65 15.64 21.27
N GLU A 249 -2.89 15.12 21.23
CA GLU A 249 -3.52 14.40 22.33
C GLU A 249 -3.02 12.94 22.47
N GLY A 250 -2.15 12.48 21.54
CA GLY A 250 -1.58 11.13 21.54
C GLY A 250 -2.56 10.03 21.11
N TYR A 251 -3.63 10.37 20.39
CA TYR A 251 -4.62 9.38 19.96
C TYR A 251 -4.00 8.27 19.10
N PHE A 252 -3.18 8.66 18.12
CA PHE A 252 -2.53 7.73 17.22
C PHE A 252 -1.37 6.99 17.87
N ASP A 253 -0.64 7.65 18.79
CA ASP A 253 0.42 7.00 19.59
C ASP A 253 -0.15 5.87 20.43
N GLN A 254 -1.30 6.10 21.11
CA GLN A 254 -2.00 5.10 21.92
C GLN A 254 -2.47 3.91 21.07
N LEU A 255 -2.93 4.16 19.85
CA LEU A 255 -3.37 3.12 18.92
C LEU A 255 -2.19 2.37 18.26
N GLY A 256 -0.99 2.98 18.27
CA GLY A 256 0.20 2.43 17.60
C GLY A 256 0.30 2.78 16.12
N VAL A 257 -0.51 3.69 15.62
CA VAL A 257 -0.46 4.20 14.25
C VAL A 257 0.76 5.09 14.04
N ASN A 258 1.44 4.96 12.90
CA ASN A 258 2.58 5.79 12.53
C ASN A 258 2.51 6.33 11.09
N THR A 259 1.39 6.18 10.39
CA THR A 259 1.17 6.76 9.07
C THR A 259 -0.30 7.16 8.93
N LEU A 260 -0.57 8.42 8.64
CA LEU A 260 -1.92 8.92 8.37
C LEU A 260 -2.14 9.01 6.87
N TRP A 261 -3.19 8.36 6.38
CA TRP A 261 -3.75 8.62 5.06
C TRP A 261 -4.93 9.58 5.24
N ILE A 262 -4.72 10.84 4.84
CA ILE A 262 -5.75 11.89 4.88
C ILE A 262 -6.45 11.99 3.53
N SER A 263 -7.78 12.15 3.54
CA SER A 263 -8.58 12.33 2.32
C SER A 263 -8.11 13.55 1.50
N PRO A 264 -8.48 13.68 0.20
CA PRO A 264 -7.97 14.76 -0.65
C PRO A 264 -8.26 16.15 -0.07
N ILE A 265 -7.25 17.01 -0.10
CA ILE A 265 -7.31 18.38 0.45
C ILE A 265 -7.49 19.46 -0.64
N THR A 266 -7.57 19.05 -1.90
CA THR A 266 -7.69 19.97 -3.04
C THR A 266 -9.07 20.63 -3.08
N GLN A 267 -9.10 21.87 -3.58
CA GLN A 267 -10.34 22.65 -3.68
C GLN A 267 -11.43 21.92 -4.46
N ASN A 268 -12.54 21.66 -3.81
CA ASN A 268 -13.76 21.05 -4.37
C ASN A 268 -14.81 22.12 -4.72
N PRO A 269 -15.87 21.77 -5.52
CA PRO A 269 -16.90 22.71 -5.92
C PRO A 269 -17.62 23.36 -4.75
N LEU A 270 -18.08 24.59 -4.95
CA LEU A 270 -18.95 25.29 -4.01
C LEU A 270 -20.42 24.93 -4.21
N ASP A 271 -20.77 24.31 -5.34
CA ASP A 271 -22.11 23.87 -5.68
C ASP A 271 -22.29 22.38 -5.44
N ALA A 272 -23.55 21.95 -5.28
CA ALA A 272 -23.91 20.56 -5.14
C ALA A 272 -23.98 19.83 -6.49
N TRP A 273 -23.38 18.66 -6.56
CA TRP A 273 -23.28 17.85 -7.76
C TRP A 273 -23.72 16.40 -7.53
N GLY A 274 -23.70 15.60 -8.60
CA GLY A 274 -24.26 14.26 -8.55
C GLY A 274 -25.77 14.27 -8.29
N CYS A 275 -26.38 13.12 -8.37
CA CYS A 275 -27.79 12.98 -8.00
C CYS A 275 -28.05 11.52 -7.64
N TYR A 276 -28.45 11.28 -6.40
CA TYR A 276 -28.87 9.95 -5.98
C TYR A 276 -30.40 9.92 -5.82
N PRO A 277 -31.13 9.18 -6.66
CA PRO A 277 -32.58 9.06 -6.55
C PRO A 277 -32.94 8.05 -5.44
N PHE A 278 -33.98 8.35 -4.68
CA PHE A 278 -34.50 7.46 -3.65
C PHE A 278 -35.65 6.64 -4.22
N THR A 279 -35.37 5.47 -4.74
CA THR A 279 -36.37 4.56 -5.32
C THR A 279 -37.23 3.89 -4.25
N ASN A 280 -36.67 3.63 -3.09
CA ASN A 280 -37.33 2.97 -1.95
C ASN A 280 -37.47 3.92 -0.72
N GLY A 281 -37.43 5.24 -0.95
CA GLY A 281 -37.44 6.24 0.11
C GLY A 281 -36.07 6.44 0.76
N ASN A 282 -36.04 7.28 1.79
CA ASN A 282 -34.84 7.50 2.59
C ASN A 282 -35.19 7.75 4.07
N LYS A 283 -34.27 7.40 4.98
CA LYS A 283 -34.45 7.53 6.43
C LYS A 283 -34.23 8.93 6.99
N TYR A 284 -33.62 9.83 6.22
CA TYR A 284 -33.19 11.15 6.68
C TYR A 284 -34.28 12.21 6.49
N ASP A 285 -34.98 12.20 5.35
CA ASP A 285 -36.09 13.09 5.05
C ASP A 285 -37.04 12.43 4.03
N SER A 286 -38.14 11.87 4.53
CA SER A 286 -39.11 11.15 3.71
C SER A 286 -39.84 12.00 2.67
N SER A 287 -39.71 13.33 2.73
CA SER A 287 -40.27 14.24 1.72
C SER A 287 -39.41 14.37 0.47
N LYS A 288 -38.16 13.91 0.53
CA LYS A 288 -37.19 13.98 -0.59
C LYS A 288 -37.25 12.75 -1.46
N THR A 289 -37.19 12.93 -2.75
CA THR A 289 -37.12 11.88 -3.79
C THR A 289 -35.73 11.70 -4.35
N TYR A 290 -34.79 12.59 -4.03
CA TYR A 290 -33.38 12.54 -4.38
C TYR A 290 -32.55 13.42 -3.44
N THR A 291 -31.22 13.25 -3.50
CA THR A 291 -30.25 14.21 -2.96
C THR A 291 -29.13 14.47 -3.95
N LYS A 292 -28.58 15.68 -3.91
CA LYS A 292 -27.23 15.99 -4.43
C LYS A 292 -26.23 15.92 -3.30
N PHE A 293 -24.96 16.00 -3.63
CA PHE A 293 -23.83 15.89 -2.71
C PHE A 293 -23.02 17.19 -2.73
N SER A 294 -22.51 17.61 -1.59
CA SER A 294 -21.40 18.54 -1.53
C SER A 294 -20.06 17.81 -1.77
N GLY A 295 -18.98 18.55 -2.01
CA GLY A 295 -17.65 17.99 -2.22
C GLY A 295 -16.91 17.62 -0.93
N TYR A 296 -17.60 17.31 0.18
CA TYR A 296 -17.02 17.06 1.50
C TYR A 296 -15.98 15.96 1.54
N HIS A 297 -16.04 15.03 0.60
CA HIS A 297 -15.14 13.89 0.49
C HIS A 297 -13.80 14.21 -0.16
N GLY A 298 -13.68 15.34 -0.90
CA GLY A 298 -12.44 15.79 -1.51
C GLY A 298 -12.16 15.27 -2.94
N TYR A 299 -12.96 14.32 -3.45
CA TYR A 299 -12.68 13.62 -4.73
C TYR A 299 -13.17 14.34 -6.00
N TRP A 300 -13.60 15.60 -5.92
CA TRP A 300 -14.01 16.39 -7.09
C TRP A 300 -13.12 17.62 -7.29
N PRO A 301 -11.82 17.47 -7.57
CA PRO A 301 -10.89 18.60 -7.61
C PRO A 301 -11.26 19.59 -8.73
N ILE A 302 -11.47 20.85 -8.36
CA ILE A 302 -11.52 21.97 -9.29
C ILE A 302 -10.11 22.48 -9.59
N TYR A 303 -9.27 22.54 -8.56
CA TYR A 303 -7.85 22.87 -8.64
C TYR A 303 -7.04 21.74 -8.04
N THR A 304 -5.97 21.33 -8.70
CA THR A 304 -5.10 20.24 -8.24
C THR A 304 -4.00 20.70 -7.28
N THR A 305 -3.76 22.01 -7.16
CA THR A 305 -2.67 22.61 -6.39
C THR A 305 -3.12 23.66 -5.38
N GLN A 306 -4.44 23.77 -5.16
CA GLN A 306 -5.00 24.69 -4.14
C GLN A 306 -5.63 23.88 -3.01
N LEU A 307 -5.29 24.25 -1.78
CA LEU A 307 -5.92 23.70 -0.59
C LEU A 307 -7.36 24.21 -0.46
N ASP A 308 -8.29 23.33 -0.16
CA ASP A 308 -9.67 23.69 0.15
C ASP A 308 -9.74 24.40 1.52
N SER A 309 -10.16 25.65 1.51
CA SER A 309 -10.21 26.47 2.73
C SER A 309 -11.20 25.95 3.79
N ARG A 310 -12.11 25.05 3.42
CA ARG A 310 -13.03 24.37 4.35
C ARG A 310 -12.30 23.32 5.20
N PHE A 311 -11.16 22.82 4.73
CA PHE A 311 -10.30 21.89 5.48
C PHE A 311 -9.18 22.62 6.23
N GLY A 312 -8.84 23.84 5.86
CA GLY A 312 -7.81 24.63 6.55
C GLY A 312 -6.99 25.53 5.66
N THR A 313 -5.91 26.02 6.21
CA THR A 313 -4.93 26.93 5.58
C THR A 313 -3.62 26.21 5.29
N PRO A 314 -2.77 26.78 4.39
CA PRO A 314 -1.41 26.28 4.19
C PRO A 314 -0.58 26.20 5.48
N GLU A 315 -0.77 27.10 6.41
CA GLU A 315 -0.10 27.13 7.71
C GLU A 315 -0.59 26.00 8.62
N GLU A 316 -1.90 25.70 8.62
CA GLU A 316 -2.47 24.58 9.37
C GLU A 316 -1.97 23.23 8.79
N LEU A 317 -1.81 23.11 7.46
CA LEU A 317 -1.21 21.91 6.86
C LEU A 317 0.25 21.71 7.31
N ARG A 318 1.07 22.79 7.30
CA ARG A 318 2.45 22.70 7.81
C ARG A 318 2.49 22.31 9.28
N THR A 319 1.61 22.91 10.09
CA THR A 319 1.52 22.60 11.52
C THR A 319 1.13 21.13 11.75
N LEU A 320 0.23 20.59 10.92
CA LEU A 320 -0.14 19.17 10.96
C LEU A 320 1.09 18.30 10.68
N LEU A 321 1.82 18.59 9.61
CA LEU A 321 3.01 17.81 9.21
C LEU A 321 4.10 17.87 10.29
N ASP A 322 4.44 19.07 10.79
CA ASP A 322 5.43 19.25 11.84
C ASP A 322 5.04 18.49 13.12
N THR A 323 3.74 18.53 13.48
CA THR A 323 3.22 17.82 14.65
C THR A 323 3.29 16.31 14.45
N ALA A 324 2.89 15.82 13.27
CA ALA A 324 2.94 14.39 12.95
C ALA A 324 4.37 13.86 12.99
N HIS A 325 5.32 14.58 12.39
CA HIS A 325 6.73 14.19 12.40
C HIS A 325 7.34 14.21 13.80
N ALA A 326 6.95 15.15 14.66
CA ALA A 326 7.37 15.19 16.07
C ALA A 326 6.89 13.96 16.87
N HIS A 327 5.79 13.33 16.44
CA HIS A 327 5.26 12.07 16.97
C HIS A 327 5.73 10.84 16.18
N ALA A 328 6.72 10.98 15.29
CA ALA A 328 7.20 9.93 14.38
C ALA A 328 6.07 9.32 13.50
N ILE A 329 5.09 10.14 13.13
CA ILE A 329 3.96 9.79 12.27
C ILE A 329 4.20 10.36 10.87
N ASN A 330 4.10 9.53 9.84
CA ASN A 330 4.10 9.92 8.43
C ASN A 330 2.72 10.44 8.02
N VAL A 331 2.69 11.31 7.01
CA VAL A 331 1.43 11.77 6.40
C VAL A 331 1.48 11.51 4.89
N VAL A 332 0.59 10.65 4.40
CA VAL A 332 0.37 10.42 2.98
C VAL A 332 -0.93 11.10 2.55
N LEU A 333 -0.83 11.89 1.49
CA LEU A 333 -1.95 12.64 0.94
C LEU A 333 -2.72 11.78 -0.07
N ASP A 334 -4.04 11.71 0.08
CA ASP A 334 -4.88 11.16 -0.98
C ASP A 334 -4.89 12.09 -2.19
N TYR A 335 -4.47 11.59 -3.35
CA TYR A 335 -4.31 12.39 -4.56
C TYR A 335 -5.13 11.84 -5.72
N VAL A 336 -6.01 12.70 -6.26
CA VAL A 336 -6.88 12.40 -7.40
C VAL A 336 -6.19 12.86 -8.68
N ALA A 337 -5.68 11.91 -9.47
CA ALA A 337 -5.03 12.19 -10.75
C ALA A 337 -5.91 11.82 -11.95
N ASN A 338 -6.83 10.86 -11.78
CA ASN A 338 -7.63 10.31 -12.88
C ASN A 338 -8.57 11.32 -13.52
N HIS A 339 -9.17 12.23 -12.75
CA HIS A 339 -10.23 13.12 -13.22
C HIS A 339 -10.17 14.48 -12.54
N MET A 340 -10.86 15.43 -13.12
CA MET A 340 -11.14 16.75 -12.56
C MET A 340 -12.62 17.06 -12.64
N HIS A 341 -13.10 18.00 -11.81
CA HIS A 341 -14.45 18.51 -11.94
C HIS A 341 -14.61 19.33 -13.24
N ILE A 342 -15.75 19.19 -13.93
CA ILE A 342 -16.00 19.84 -15.23
C ILE A 342 -15.88 21.37 -15.19
N ASN A 343 -16.09 21.99 -14.02
CA ASN A 343 -15.89 23.42 -13.81
C ASN A 343 -14.43 23.80 -13.51
N SER A 344 -13.48 22.87 -13.62
CA SER A 344 -12.07 23.19 -13.47
C SER A 344 -11.64 24.23 -14.50
N PRO A 345 -10.96 25.33 -14.11
CA PRO A 345 -10.39 26.27 -15.07
C PRO A 345 -9.38 25.61 -16.03
N THR A 346 -8.70 24.55 -15.58
CA THR A 346 -7.80 23.76 -16.44
C THR A 346 -8.56 23.12 -17.59
N LEU A 347 -9.67 22.45 -17.32
CA LEU A 347 -10.51 21.85 -18.37
C LEU A 347 -11.21 22.90 -19.27
N GLN A 348 -11.52 24.08 -18.73
CA GLN A 348 -12.04 25.17 -19.55
C GLN A 348 -11.01 25.73 -20.53
N GLN A 349 -9.72 25.74 -20.14
CA GLN A 349 -8.60 26.17 -20.98
C GLN A 349 -8.17 25.07 -21.96
N HIS A 350 -8.31 23.81 -21.56
CA HIS A 350 -7.90 22.60 -22.30
C HIS A 350 -9.08 21.63 -22.41
N PRO A 351 -10.13 21.94 -23.18
CA PRO A 351 -11.32 21.10 -23.28
C PRO A 351 -11.05 19.75 -23.97
N ASP A 352 -9.89 19.59 -24.58
CA ASP A 352 -9.40 18.38 -25.22
C ASP A 352 -8.54 17.48 -24.30
N TRP A 353 -8.40 17.83 -23.00
CA TRP A 353 -7.60 17.05 -22.04
C TRP A 353 -8.36 15.90 -21.40
N HIS A 354 -9.67 15.84 -21.56
CA HIS A 354 -10.45 14.70 -21.09
C HIS A 354 -10.82 13.74 -22.21
N THR A 355 -11.09 12.50 -21.85
CA THR A 355 -11.55 11.45 -22.76
C THR A 355 -12.99 11.75 -23.24
N ASP A 356 -13.42 11.06 -24.29
CA ASP A 356 -14.76 11.22 -24.82
C ASP A 356 -15.84 10.56 -23.94
N SER A 357 -16.94 11.26 -23.69
CA SER A 357 -18.11 10.73 -22.97
C SER A 357 -18.95 9.74 -23.80
N ILE A 358 -18.61 9.58 -25.07
CA ILE A 358 -19.20 8.60 -26.00
C ILE A 358 -18.06 7.83 -26.65
N LEU A 359 -18.09 6.52 -26.55
CA LEU A 359 -17.09 5.64 -27.20
C LEU A 359 -17.28 5.63 -28.72
N PRO A 360 -16.25 5.24 -29.49
CA PRO A 360 -16.33 5.14 -30.96
C PRO A 360 -17.45 4.21 -31.47
N ASP A 361 -17.89 3.24 -30.66
CA ASP A 361 -18.99 2.35 -30.97
C ASP A 361 -20.39 2.93 -30.63
N GLY A 362 -20.45 4.18 -30.11
CA GLY A 362 -21.67 4.89 -29.76
C GLY A 362 -22.20 4.64 -28.35
N ARG A 363 -21.57 3.76 -27.56
CA ARG A 363 -21.93 3.59 -26.15
C ARG A 363 -21.53 4.82 -25.33
N ARG A 364 -22.32 5.09 -24.28
CA ARG A 364 -21.93 6.10 -23.26
C ARG A 364 -20.73 5.58 -22.47
N ASN A 365 -19.72 6.40 -22.31
CA ASN A 365 -18.47 6.07 -21.61
C ASN A 365 -18.55 6.45 -20.13
N PHE A 366 -19.52 5.88 -19.40
CA PHE A 366 -19.72 6.11 -17.97
C PHE A 366 -19.75 4.77 -17.25
N GLU A 367 -19.01 4.66 -16.13
CA GLU A 367 -18.99 3.48 -15.24
C GLU A 367 -18.62 2.16 -15.95
N LEU A 368 -17.86 2.25 -17.05
CA LEU A 368 -17.34 1.09 -17.78
C LEU A 368 -16.00 0.64 -17.20
N TRP A 369 -16.04 0.25 -15.91
CA TRP A 369 -14.86 0.05 -15.06
C TRP A 369 -13.82 -0.94 -15.58
N ASP A 370 -14.23 -1.94 -16.34
CA ASP A 370 -13.37 -2.96 -16.94
C ASP A 370 -13.22 -2.79 -18.45
N ASP A 371 -14.34 -2.57 -19.17
CA ASP A 371 -14.36 -2.48 -20.63
C ASP A 371 -13.59 -1.29 -21.19
N ALA A 372 -13.65 -0.14 -20.51
CA ALA A 372 -13.04 1.12 -20.93
C ALA A 372 -12.26 1.78 -19.77
N ARG A 373 -11.52 0.98 -19.01
CA ARG A 373 -10.93 1.40 -17.72
C ARG A 373 -10.09 2.67 -17.77
N LEU A 374 -9.40 2.96 -18.87
CA LEU A 374 -8.52 4.14 -18.99
C LEU A 374 -9.25 5.39 -19.50
N THR A 375 -10.51 5.26 -19.92
CA THR A 375 -11.25 6.36 -20.56
C THR A 375 -12.60 6.62 -19.93
N THR A 376 -13.14 5.71 -19.12
CA THR A 376 -14.48 5.81 -18.56
C THR A 376 -14.61 6.95 -17.56
N TRP A 377 -15.68 7.75 -17.67
CA TRP A 377 -16.00 8.78 -16.70
C TRP A 377 -16.75 8.16 -15.50
N PHE A 378 -16.44 8.67 -14.32
CA PHE A 378 -17.09 8.21 -13.08
C PHE A 378 -18.47 8.83 -12.89
N ASP A 379 -18.65 10.08 -13.33
CA ASP A 379 -19.95 10.76 -13.45
C ASP A 379 -19.81 11.88 -14.49
N LYS A 380 -20.95 12.45 -14.91
CA LYS A 380 -21.04 13.53 -15.92
C LYS A 380 -20.26 14.79 -15.54
N HIS A 381 -20.08 15.05 -14.25
CA HIS A 381 -19.39 16.23 -13.75
C HIS A 381 -17.91 15.99 -13.42
N ILE A 382 -17.41 14.77 -13.55
CA ILE A 382 -16.01 14.37 -13.30
C ILE A 382 -15.45 13.60 -14.48
N PRO A 383 -15.18 14.31 -15.61
CA PRO A 383 -14.56 13.72 -16.80
C PRO A 383 -13.19 13.16 -16.50
N THR A 384 -12.92 11.97 -17.00
CA THR A 384 -11.61 11.31 -16.91
C THR A 384 -10.63 12.01 -17.84
N LEU A 385 -9.43 12.33 -17.32
CA LEU A 385 -8.35 12.92 -18.08
C LEU A 385 -7.71 11.91 -19.03
N ASP A 386 -7.32 12.36 -20.22
CA ASP A 386 -6.56 11.54 -21.18
C ASP A 386 -5.09 11.48 -20.80
N LEU A 387 -4.79 10.69 -19.76
CA LEU A 387 -3.43 10.53 -19.23
C LEU A 387 -2.51 9.68 -20.12
N GLU A 388 -3.00 9.12 -21.24
CA GLU A 388 -2.16 8.54 -22.28
C GLU A 388 -1.48 9.63 -23.13
N ARG A 389 -2.00 10.85 -23.13
CA ARG A 389 -1.35 12.00 -23.73
C ARG A 389 -0.21 12.51 -22.86
N GLU A 390 0.95 12.72 -23.47
CA GLU A 390 2.18 13.16 -22.79
C GLU A 390 1.99 14.52 -22.10
N ASP A 391 1.36 15.51 -22.77
CA ASP A 391 1.15 16.85 -22.23
C ASP A 391 0.20 16.86 -20.99
N VAL A 392 -0.85 16.05 -21.02
CA VAL A 392 -1.77 15.89 -19.88
C VAL A 392 -1.09 15.16 -18.73
N CYS A 393 -0.40 14.05 -19.05
CA CYS A 393 0.37 13.28 -18.08
C CYS A 393 1.47 14.14 -17.40
N GLU A 394 2.19 14.95 -18.17
CA GLU A 394 3.22 15.86 -17.66
C GLU A 394 2.62 16.90 -16.70
N ALA A 395 1.52 17.54 -17.07
CA ALA A 395 0.85 18.53 -16.24
C ALA A 395 0.29 17.94 -14.93
N MET A 396 -0.28 16.74 -14.98
CA MET A 396 -0.85 16.10 -13.80
C MET A 396 0.21 15.54 -12.85
N THR A 397 1.33 15.03 -13.39
CA THR A 397 2.48 14.64 -12.55
C THR A 397 3.15 15.85 -11.92
N ASP A 398 3.25 17.00 -12.62
CA ASP A 398 3.74 18.25 -12.04
C ASP A 398 2.82 18.79 -10.94
N SER A 399 1.51 18.63 -11.11
CA SER A 399 0.53 18.96 -10.06
C SER A 399 0.70 18.09 -8.80
N ALA A 400 1.00 16.80 -8.96
CA ALA A 400 1.36 15.95 -7.82
C ALA A 400 2.67 16.42 -7.15
N LEU A 401 3.70 16.71 -7.94
CA LEU A 401 4.98 17.21 -7.41
C LEU A 401 4.87 18.53 -6.67
N TYR A 402 3.86 19.36 -6.97
CA TYR A 402 3.62 20.62 -6.25
C TYR A 402 3.48 20.39 -4.73
N TRP A 403 2.74 19.36 -4.32
CA TRP A 403 2.51 19.06 -2.91
C TRP A 403 3.78 18.62 -2.20
N LEU A 404 4.58 17.74 -2.81
CA LEU A 404 5.89 17.33 -2.27
C LEU A 404 6.93 18.45 -2.24
N ALA A 405 6.81 19.42 -3.16
CA ALA A 405 7.74 20.56 -3.24
C ALA A 405 7.47 21.65 -2.21
N ASN A 406 6.22 21.81 -1.79
CA ASN A 406 5.78 22.90 -0.91
C ASN A 406 5.48 22.44 0.52
N TYR A 407 5.35 21.13 0.73
CA TYR A 407 5.03 20.52 2.01
C TYR A 407 5.86 19.26 2.23
N ASP A 408 6.19 18.98 3.49
CA ASP A 408 7.01 17.82 3.86
C ASP A 408 6.13 16.55 4.01
N LEU A 409 5.38 16.22 2.95
CA LEU A 409 4.60 14.99 2.87
C LEU A 409 5.52 13.78 2.73
N ASP A 410 5.12 12.65 3.29
CA ASP A 410 5.86 11.38 3.23
C ASP A 410 5.45 10.49 2.05
N GLY A 411 4.41 10.86 1.33
CA GLY A 411 3.95 10.12 0.17
C GLY A 411 2.51 10.40 -0.24
N TYR A 412 1.98 9.45 -0.99
CA TYR A 412 0.61 9.51 -1.50
C TYR A 412 -0.15 8.20 -1.33
N ARG A 413 -1.45 8.31 -1.07
CA ARG A 413 -2.41 7.32 -1.53
C ARG A 413 -2.99 7.85 -2.84
N HIS A 414 -2.88 7.07 -3.89
CA HIS A 414 -3.41 7.44 -5.20
C HIS A 414 -4.79 6.83 -5.42
N ASP A 415 -5.76 7.71 -5.67
CA ASP A 415 -7.12 7.35 -6.01
C ASP A 415 -7.22 6.70 -7.39
N ALA A 416 -8.13 5.75 -7.56
CA ALA A 416 -8.56 5.20 -8.84
C ALA A 416 -7.42 4.71 -9.76
N CYS A 417 -6.36 4.13 -9.22
CA CYS A 417 -5.18 3.70 -10.00
C CYS A 417 -5.51 2.74 -11.16
N LYS A 418 -6.55 1.91 -11.00
CA LYS A 418 -7.08 1.05 -12.07
C LYS A 418 -7.32 1.80 -13.38
N HIS A 419 -7.69 3.08 -13.28
CA HIS A 419 -8.11 3.94 -14.39
C HIS A 419 -6.99 4.84 -14.93
N ILE A 420 -5.77 4.71 -14.40
CA ILE A 420 -4.60 5.50 -14.75
C ILE A 420 -3.61 4.63 -15.52
N PRO A 421 -3.10 5.09 -16.68
CA PRO A 421 -2.13 4.31 -17.45
C PRO A 421 -0.78 4.23 -16.74
N GLU A 422 -0.05 3.14 -16.95
CA GLU A 422 1.28 2.89 -16.35
C GLU A 422 2.29 4.00 -16.67
N GLY A 423 2.16 4.66 -17.83
CA GLY A 423 3.01 5.79 -18.24
C GLY A 423 3.01 6.94 -17.24
N TYR A 424 1.86 7.21 -16.60
CA TYR A 424 1.74 8.21 -15.56
C TYR A 424 2.62 7.86 -14.34
N TRP A 425 2.58 6.62 -13.89
CA TRP A 425 3.35 6.17 -12.72
C TRP A 425 4.84 6.20 -12.98
N ARG A 426 5.29 5.78 -14.18
CA ARG A 426 6.69 5.89 -14.60
C ARG A 426 7.17 7.33 -14.60
N MET A 427 6.37 8.23 -15.17
CA MET A 427 6.71 9.66 -15.23
C MET A 427 6.77 10.28 -13.83
N LEU A 428 5.79 9.98 -12.98
CA LEU A 428 5.77 10.47 -11.60
C LEU A 428 6.97 9.94 -10.79
N GLY A 429 7.22 8.62 -10.84
CA GLY A 429 8.35 7.98 -10.17
C GLY A 429 9.70 8.56 -10.61
N GLN A 430 9.88 8.76 -11.93
CA GLN A 430 11.06 9.39 -12.49
C GLN A 430 11.25 10.84 -12.01
N LYS A 431 10.19 11.65 -12.03
CA LYS A 431 10.24 13.05 -11.57
C LYS A 431 10.58 13.13 -10.07
N ILE A 432 9.98 12.26 -9.23
CA ILE A 432 10.27 12.19 -7.78
C ILE A 432 11.75 11.81 -7.57
N ALA A 433 12.21 10.72 -8.16
CA ALA A 433 13.59 10.23 -8.01
C ALA A 433 14.63 11.26 -8.48
N THR A 434 14.33 11.98 -9.55
CA THR A 434 15.21 13.02 -10.09
C THR A 434 15.27 14.26 -9.19
N ARG A 435 14.13 14.68 -8.65
CA ARG A 435 14.04 15.92 -7.88
C ARG A 435 14.50 15.77 -6.44
N TRP A 436 14.25 14.60 -5.85
CA TRP A 436 14.57 14.28 -4.46
C TRP A 436 15.26 12.91 -4.34
N PRO A 437 16.49 12.77 -4.85
CA PRO A 437 17.21 11.50 -4.79
C PRO A 437 17.38 11.08 -3.32
N GLY A 438 16.88 9.88 -3.01
CA GLY A 438 16.95 9.27 -1.67
C GLY A 438 15.92 9.77 -0.65
N ARG A 439 15.01 10.70 -0.99
CA ARG A 439 13.87 11.01 -0.12
C ARG A 439 12.91 9.82 -0.14
N PRO A 440 12.57 9.23 1.02
CA PRO A 440 11.70 8.06 1.10
C PRO A 440 10.23 8.47 0.89
N ILE A 441 9.81 8.62 -0.36
CA ILE A 441 8.41 8.87 -0.71
C ILE A 441 7.72 7.53 -0.90
N TRP A 442 6.68 7.26 -0.13
CA TRP A 442 5.90 6.03 -0.22
C TRP A 442 4.58 6.26 -0.96
N MET A 443 4.34 5.48 -2.01
CA MET A 443 3.15 5.60 -2.85
C MET A 443 2.35 4.30 -2.78
N ILE A 444 1.13 4.37 -2.27
CA ILE A 444 0.16 3.27 -2.26
C ILE A 444 -1.02 3.62 -3.16
N GLY A 445 -1.45 2.67 -3.99
CA GLY A 445 -2.52 2.87 -4.96
C GLY A 445 -3.79 2.12 -4.63
N GLU A 446 -4.90 2.52 -5.26
CA GLU A 446 -6.17 1.85 -5.18
C GLU A 446 -6.53 1.21 -6.52
N THR A 447 -6.59 -0.13 -6.54
CA THR A 447 -7.04 -0.91 -7.70
C THR A 447 -7.94 -2.07 -7.27
N TYR A 448 -9.18 -2.06 -7.70
CA TYR A 448 -10.06 -3.23 -7.63
C TYR A 448 -9.83 -4.07 -8.88
N GLY A 449 -9.24 -5.25 -8.73
CA GLY A 449 -8.89 -6.09 -9.88
C GLY A 449 -8.27 -7.43 -9.51
N SER A 450 -7.82 -8.15 -10.53
CA SER A 450 -7.07 -9.39 -10.32
C SER A 450 -5.68 -9.11 -9.71
N PRO A 451 -5.05 -10.10 -9.07
CA PRO A 451 -3.68 -9.96 -8.57
C PRO A 451 -2.69 -9.49 -9.65
N GLU A 452 -2.85 -9.96 -10.90
CA GLU A 452 -1.98 -9.59 -12.01
C GLU A 452 -2.13 -8.10 -12.37
N LEU A 453 -3.37 -7.58 -12.43
CA LEU A 453 -3.62 -6.17 -12.70
C LEU A 453 -3.06 -5.30 -11.57
N ILE A 454 -3.31 -5.66 -10.33
CA ILE A 454 -2.78 -4.95 -9.16
C ILE A 454 -1.24 -4.96 -9.19
N GLY A 455 -0.64 -6.14 -9.43
CA GLY A 455 0.81 -6.33 -9.50
C GLY A 455 1.48 -5.61 -10.68
N SER A 456 0.73 -5.31 -11.75
CA SER A 456 1.30 -4.58 -12.90
C SER A 456 1.75 -3.17 -12.53
N TYR A 457 1.13 -2.56 -11.52
CA TYR A 457 1.47 -1.22 -11.02
C TYR A 457 2.51 -1.22 -9.89
N VAL A 458 2.72 -2.37 -9.21
CA VAL A 458 3.62 -2.47 -8.04
C VAL A 458 5.03 -2.81 -8.52
N LYS A 459 5.84 -1.77 -8.73
CA LYS A 459 7.23 -1.87 -9.18
C LYS A 459 8.03 -0.69 -8.63
N SER A 460 9.33 -0.84 -8.48
CA SER A 460 10.20 0.17 -7.85
C SER A 460 10.21 1.53 -8.57
N GLY A 461 9.96 1.55 -9.87
CA GLY A 461 9.87 2.77 -10.68
C GLY A 461 8.47 3.36 -10.78
N MET A 462 7.45 2.73 -10.18
CA MET A 462 6.06 3.15 -10.21
C MET A 462 5.49 3.28 -8.80
N LEU A 463 4.51 2.44 -8.41
CA LEU A 463 3.95 2.44 -7.06
C LEU A 463 4.69 1.44 -6.16
N ASN A 464 4.90 1.82 -4.90
CA ASN A 464 5.50 0.92 -3.89
C ASN A 464 4.54 -0.19 -3.47
N ALA A 465 3.24 0.12 -3.44
CA ALA A 465 2.19 -0.76 -2.91
C ALA A 465 0.84 -0.47 -3.53
N GLN A 466 -0.09 -1.39 -3.30
CA GLN A 466 -1.53 -1.22 -3.49
C GLN A 466 -2.29 -1.83 -2.31
N PHE A 467 -3.60 -1.58 -2.19
CA PHE A 467 -4.42 -2.34 -1.24
C PHE A 467 -4.68 -3.75 -1.75
N ASP A 468 -4.53 -4.75 -0.89
CA ASP A 468 -4.83 -6.15 -1.22
C ASP A 468 -6.32 -6.45 -1.01
N PHE A 469 -7.13 -5.99 -1.94
CA PHE A 469 -8.57 -6.22 -1.89
C PHE A 469 -8.95 -7.70 -2.03
N ASN A 470 -8.11 -8.53 -2.66
CA ASN A 470 -8.41 -9.96 -2.82
C ASN A 470 -8.35 -10.68 -1.48
N VAL A 471 -7.32 -10.43 -0.66
CA VAL A 471 -7.24 -10.94 0.71
C VAL A 471 -8.35 -10.36 1.58
N TYR A 472 -8.62 -9.05 1.50
CA TYR A 472 -9.67 -8.38 2.27
C TYR A 472 -11.06 -8.96 2.04
N PHE A 473 -11.50 -9.09 0.78
CA PHE A 473 -12.83 -9.62 0.47
C PHE A 473 -12.96 -11.07 0.91
N THR A 474 -11.93 -11.88 0.67
CA THR A 474 -11.92 -13.29 1.11
C THR A 474 -11.95 -13.39 2.63
N ALA A 475 -11.21 -12.55 3.35
CA ALA A 475 -11.22 -12.53 4.82
C ALA A 475 -12.62 -12.21 5.37
N ARG A 476 -13.32 -11.21 4.82
CA ARG A 476 -14.68 -10.87 5.23
C ARG A 476 -15.65 -12.05 5.01
N GLU A 477 -15.59 -12.68 3.84
CA GLU A 477 -16.44 -13.85 3.52
C GLU A 477 -16.12 -15.03 4.43
N ALA A 478 -14.84 -15.36 4.62
CA ALA A 478 -14.41 -16.46 5.45
C ALA A 478 -14.82 -16.27 6.91
N LEU A 479 -14.56 -15.09 7.50
CA LEU A 479 -14.94 -14.79 8.87
C LEU A 479 -16.46 -14.80 9.12
N CYS A 480 -17.25 -14.47 8.08
CA CYS A 480 -18.71 -14.54 8.14
C CYS A 480 -19.29 -15.93 7.80
N GLY A 481 -18.46 -16.86 7.30
CA GLY A 481 -18.86 -18.24 7.03
C GLY A 481 -19.40 -18.50 5.62
N TYR A 482 -19.18 -17.54 4.68
CA TYR A 482 -19.55 -17.73 3.27
C TYR A 482 -18.52 -18.58 2.52
N THR A 483 -17.26 -18.56 2.94
CA THR A 483 -16.19 -19.42 2.41
C THR A 483 -15.32 -19.98 3.55
N GLY A 484 -14.33 -20.80 3.26
CA GLY A 484 -13.40 -21.37 4.25
C GLY A 484 -12.25 -20.40 4.59
N MET A 485 -11.64 -20.59 5.76
CA MET A 485 -10.42 -19.86 6.16
C MET A 485 -9.21 -20.22 5.31
N ASP A 486 -9.18 -21.43 4.75
CA ASP A 486 -8.19 -21.91 3.79
C ASP A 486 -8.10 -21.03 2.52
N GLU A 487 -9.22 -20.42 2.10
CA GLU A 487 -9.20 -19.48 0.97
C GLU A 487 -8.42 -18.18 1.30
N ILE A 488 -8.36 -17.76 2.58
CA ILE A 488 -7.50 -16.64 2.99
C ILE A 488 -6.04 -17.02 2.77
N MET A 489 -5.64 -18.22 3.20
CA MET A 489 -4.25 -18.70 3.04
C MET A 489 -3.86 -18.81 1.57
N LYS A 490 -4.78 -19.29 0.72
CA LYS A 490 -4.57 -19.40 -0.72
C LYS A 490 -4.39 -18.02 -1.37
N ASN A 491 -5.22 -17.03 -1.02
CA ASN A 491 -5.06 -15.67 -1.53
C ASN A 491 -3.78 -15.03 -1.01
N GLU A 492 -3.43 -15.23 0.26
CA GLU A 492 -2.16 -14.74 0.82
C GLU A 492 -0.95 -15.32 0.08
N LEU A 493 -0.92 -16.63 -0.18
CA LEU A 493 0.14 -17.27 -0.96
C LEU A 493 0.19 -16.73 -2.40
N THR A 494 -0.96 -16.39 -2.98
CA THR A 494 -1.03 -15.73 -4.29
C THR A 494 -0.43 -14.33 -4.23
N SER A 495 -0.74 -13.56 -3.20
CA SER A 495 -0.17 -12.22 -2.96
C SER A 495 1.35 -12.28 -2.80
N LEU A 496 1.87 -13.22 -1.99
CA LEU A 496 3.32 -13.43 -1.82
C LEU A 496 4.01 -13.81 -3.14
N ALA A 497 3.38 -14.65 -3.94
CA ALA A 497 3.92 -15.05 -5.25
C ALA A 497 3.90 -13.87 -6.25
N THR A 498 2.88 -13.03 -6.22
CA THR A 498 2.68 -11.94 -7.17
C THR A 498 3.45 -10.67 -6.79
N TYR A 499 3.34 -10.25 -5.51
CA TYR A 499 3.89 -8.98 -5.04
C TYR A 499 5.25 -9.14 -4.34
N GLY A 500 5.63 -10.35 -3.95
CA GLY A 500 6.86 -10.67 -3.23
C GLY A 500 6.63 -10.95 -1.74
N SER A 501 7.57 -11.66 -1.12
CA SER A 501 7.44 -12.09 0.29
C SER A 501 7.51 -10.93 1.29
N HIS A 502 8.11 -9.82 0.89
CA HIS A 502 8.25 -8.60 1.71
C HIS A 502 7.55 -7.40 1.05
N HIS A 503 6.39 -7.62 0.45
CA HIS A 503 5.57 -6.53 -0.09
C HIS A 503 5.05 -5.62 1.01
N THR A 504 4.74 -4.37 0.65
CA THR A 504 4.11 -3.39 1.53
C THR A 504 2.65 -3.13 1.15
N MET A 505 1.97 -4.15 0.60
CA MET A 505 0.55 -4.06 0.26
C MET A 505 -0.29 -3.74 1.50
N GLY A 506 -1.31 -2.91 1.31
CA GLY A 506 -2.19 -2.49 2.40
C GLY A 506 -3.23 -3.56 2.75
N ASN A 507 -3.18 -4.06 3.99
CA ASN A 507 -4.18 -4.96 4.58
C ASN A 507 -5.24 -4.10 5.28
N ILE A 508 -6.44 -3.96 4.70
CA ILE A 508 -7.45 -3.02 5.19
C ILE A 508 -8.46 -3.67 6.14
N SER A 509 -8.92 -2.91 7.14
CA SER A 509 -10.11 -3.26 7.94
C SER A 509 -11.40 -2.87 7.20
N GLY A 510 -11.35 -1.77 6.47
CA GLY A 510 -12.39 -1.17 5.67
C GLY A 510 -11.89 0.08 4.97
N ASN A 511 -12.77 0.78 4.26
CA ASN A 511 -12.54 2.12 3.74
C ASN A 511 -13.86 2.88 3.56
N HIS A 512 -13.77 4.12 3.11
CA HIS A 512 -14.91 5.00 2.91
C HIS A 512 -15.88 4.57 1.77
N ASP A 513 -15.55 3.51 1.01
CA ASP A 513 -16.36 2.96 -0.08
C ASP A 513 -16.92 1.56 0.22
N GLN A 514 -16.64 1.02 1.40
CA GLN A 514 -17.09 -0.31 1.81
C GLN A 514 -18.14 -0.24 2.92
N ILE A 515 -19.01 -1.25 2.98
CA ILE A 515 -19.89 -1.48 4.13
C ILE A 515 -19.04 -1.67 5.38
N ARG A 516 -19.41 -1.08 6.50
CA ARG A 516 -18.72 -1.30 7.78
C ARG A 516 -18.72 -2.78 8.15
N PHE A 517 -17.53 -3.35 8.37
CA PHE A 517 -17.41 -4.78 8.59
C PHE A 517 -18.14 -5.23 9.88
N ALA A 518 -18.18 -4.43 10.93
CA ALA A 518 -18.92 -4.74 12.14
C ALA A 518 -20.43 -5.02 11.88
N SER A 519 -21.04 -4.27 10.95
CA SER A 519 -22.44 -4.50 10.56
C SER A 519 -22.65 -5.79 9.80
N ILE A 520 -21.69 -6.16 8.91
CA ILE A 520 -21.70 -7.46 8.22
C ILE A 520 -21.46 -8.59 9.21
N ALA A 521 -20.43 -8.45 10.04
CA ALA A 521 -19.95 -9.45 10.98
C ALA A 521 -21.02 -9.85 12.02
N GLY A 522 -21.86 -8.91 12.43
CA GLY A 522 -22.99 -9.16 13.31
C GLY A 522 -24.28 -9.55 12.63
N GLY A 523 -24.31 -9.59 11.29
CA GLY A 523 -25.49 -9.95 10.51
C GLY A 523 -26.56 -8.87 10.43
N ALA A 524 -26.23 -7.60 10.71
CA ALA A 524 -27.15 -6.48 10.54
C ALA A 524 -27.41 -6.17 9.07
N ILE A 525 -26.45 -6.48 8.20
CA ILE A 525 -26.51 -6.33 6.75
C ILE A 525 -25.86 -7.55 6.10
N ASP A 526 -26.44 -8.05 5.00
CA ASP A 526 -25.86 -9.12 4.23
C ASP A 526 -24.67 -8.61 3.40
N ILE A 527 -23.58 -9.40 3.34
CA ILE A 527 -22.35 -9.02 2.64
C ILE A 527 -22.56 -8.79 1.13
N HIS A 528 -23.56 -9.44 0.54
CA HIS A 528 -23.91 -9.34 -0.88
C HIS A 528 -25.08 -8.39 -1.16
N SER A 529 -25.60 -7.70 -0.12
CA SER A 529 -26.68 -6.72 -0.30
C SER A 529 -26.17 -5.40 -0.87
N SER A 530 -27.12 -4.59 -1.38
CA SER A 530 -26.82 -3.21 -1.75
C SER A 530 -26.65 -2.35 -0.48
N GLY A 531 -25.44 -2.34 0.07
CA GLY A 531 -25.12 -1.57 1.27
C GLY A 531 -25.45 -0.08 1.16
N LYS A 532 -25.36 0.50 -0.04
CA LYS A 532 -25.73 1.89 -0.32
C LYS A 532 -27.22 2.10 -0.18
N GLU A 533 -28.04 1.27 -0.81
CA GLU A 533 -29.50 1.39 -0.71
C GLU A 533 -29.99 1.14 0.72
N GLU A 534 -29.47 0.15 1.40
CA GLU A 534 -29.81 -0.13 2.79
C GLU A 534 -29.41 1.04 3.73
N GLY A 535 -28.22 1.60 3.55
CA GLY A 535 -27.77 2.76 4.30
C GLY A 535 -28.67 4.01 4.11
N TRP A 536 -29.28 4.16 2.92
CA TRP A 536 -30.27 5.22 2.70
C TRP A 536 -31.63 4.94 3.31
N THR A 537 -32.10 3.70 3.29
CA THR A 537 -33.49 3.36 3.62
C THR A 537 -33.71 3.04 5.08
N ARG A 538 -32.70 2.49 5.79
CA ARG A 538 -32.82 2.10 7.19
C ARG A 538 -31.55 2.39 7.99
N THR A 539 -31.66 2.43 9.31
CA THR A 539 -30.48 2.46 10.18
C THR A 539 -29.82 1.07 10.17
N VAL A 540 -28.56 1.03 9.73
CA VAL A 540 -27.75 -0.18 9.76
C VAL A 540 -26.98 -0.19 11.08
N GLY A 541 -27.36 -1.13 11.97
CA GLY A 541 -26.74 -1.29 13.28
C GLY A 541 -25.68 -2.37 13.29
N ILE A 542 -25.41 -2.90 14.50
CA ILE A 542 -24.39 -3.94 14.71
C ILE A 542 -24.93 -5.38 14.56
N GLY A 543 -26.26 -5.60 14.74
CA GLY A 543 -26.83 -6.94 14.78
C GLY A 543 -26.47 -7.69 16.07
N ASP A 544 -25.91 -8.90 15.94
CA ASP A 544 -25.36 -9.68 17.06
C ASP A 544 -24.00 -9.08 17.46
N ALA A 545 -24.01 -8.27 18.52
CA ALA A 545 -22.84 -7.51 18.94
C ALA A 545 -21.65 -8.41 19.34
N GLU A 546 -21.91 -9.55 20.01
CA GLU A 546 -20.83 -10.46 20.41
C GLU A 546 -20.11 -11.03 19.18
N LYS A 547 -20.85 -11.47 18.18
CA LYS A 547 -20.26 -11.96 16.92
C LYS A 547 -19.57 -10.85 16.15
N ALA A 548 -20.19 -9.67 16.09
CA ALA A 548 -19.65 -8.51 15.38
C ALA A 548 -18.24 -8.16 15.87
N TYR A 549 -18.09 -7.91 17.18
CA TYR A 549 -16.80 -7.55 17.76
C TYR A 549 -15.76 -8.65 17.66
N LYS A 550 -16.15 -9.91 17.90
CA LYS A 550 -15.23 -11.04 17.77
C LYS A 550 -14.70 -11.21 16.34
N ARG A 551 -15.59 -11.14 15.33
CA ARG A 551 -15.19 -11.27 13.92
C ARG A 551 -14.39 -10.07 13.44
N ALA A 552 -14.79 -8.85 13.85
CA ALA A 552 -14.03 -7.64 13.53
C ALA A 552 -12.62 -7.72 14.14
N LEU A 553 -12.49 -8.20 15.38
CA LEU A 553 -11.18 -8.41 15.99
C LEU A 553 -10.34 -9.47 15.25
N LEU A 554 -10.95 -10.55 14.76
CA LEU A 554 -10.23 -11.55 13.94
C LEU A 554 -9.72 -10.96 12.61
N LEU A 555 -10.46 -10.04 12.00
CA LEU A 555 -9.98 -9.30 10.82
C LEU A 555 -8.77 -8.44 11.17
N GLU A 556 -8.80 -7.74 12.31
CA GLU A 556 -7.65 -6.94 12.76
C GLU A 556 -6.45 -7.81 13.15
N VAL A 557 -6.66 -9.03 13.65
CA VAL A 557 -5.57 -10.02 13.87
C VAL A 557 -4.93 -10.40 12.55
N LEU A 558 -5.71 -10.69 11.50
CA LEU A 558 -5.18 -10.97 10.17
C LEU A 558 -4.36 -9.76 9.65
N ASN A 559 -4.96 -8.56 9.68
CA ASN A 559 -4.30 -7.33 9.21
C ASN A 559 -2.98 -7.05 9.95
N ALA A 560 -2.95 -7.26 11.27
CA ALA A 560 -1.77 -7.01 12.08
C ALA A 560 -0.67 -8.08 11.94
N THR A 561 -0.98 -9.29 11.49
CA THR A 561 -0.03 -10.42 11.57
C THR A 561 0.35 -11.02 10.20
N LEU A 562 -0.46 -10.86 9.17
CA LEU A 562 -0.09 -11.20 7.79
C LEU A 562 1.03 -10.28 7.27
N PRO A 563 1.80 -10.70 6.24
CA PRO A 563 2.65 -9.81 5.46
C PRO A 563 1.90 -8.60 4.92
N GLY A 564 2.60 -7.50 4.64
CA GLY A 564 1.99 -6.24 4.22
C GLY A 564 1.89 -5.22 5.36
N VAL A 565 1.14 -4.15 5.13
CA VAL A 565 1.00 -2.99 6.01
C VAL A 565 -0.45 -2.88 6.47
N PRO A 566 -0.75 -2.96 7.77
CA PRO A 566 -2.10 -2.75 8.28
C PRO A 566 -2.63 -1.37 7.94
N CYS A 567 -3.90 -1.28 7.56
CA CYS A 567 -4.59 -0.02 7.30
C CYS A 567 -5.96 -0.03 8.00
N ILE A 568 -6.10 0.78 9.04
CA ILE A 568 -7.33 0.94 9.81
C ILE A 568 -8.12 2.10 9.23
N TYR A 569 -9.37 1.90 8.89
CA TYR A 569 -10.29 3.00 8.54
C TYR A 569 -10.89 3.60 9.82
N GLN A 570 -10.94 4.94 9.92
CA GLN A 570 -11.49 5.65 11.08
C GLN A 570 -12.80 5.03 11.58
N GLY A 571 -12.80 4.65 12.85
CA GLY A 571 -13.94 4.01 13.48
C GLY A 571 -13.89 2.48 13.51
N ASP A 572 -13.18 1.82 12.61
CA ASP A 572 -13.08 0.35 12.59
C ASP A 572 -12.37 -0.16 13.87
N GLU A 573 -11.45 0.63 14.45
CA GLU A 573 -10.76 0.29 15.69
C GLU A 573 -11.69 0.12 16.90
N TYR A 574 -12.90 0.67 16.85
CA TYR A 574 -13.92 0.43 17.86
C TYR A 574 -15.18 -0.25 17.33
N GLY A 575 -15.15 -0.73 16.08
CA GLY A 575 -16.27 -1.45 15.48
C GLY A 575 -17.44 -0.55 15.07
N GLU A 576 -17.17 0.63 14.47
CA GLU A 576 -18.20 1.52 13.91
C GLU A 576 -19.09 0.77 12.94
N VAL A 577 -20.38 1.11 12.93
CA VAL A 577 -21.41 0.47 12.14
C VAL A 577 -21.87 1.36 10.97
N GLY A 578 -22.48 0.78 9.96
CA GLY A 578 -23.04 1.51 8.82
C GLY A 578 -23.19 0.64 7.57
N GLY A 579 -24.04 1.10 6.65
CA GLY A 579 -24.10 0.58 5.28
C GLY A 579 -22.91 1.05 4.46
N ASN A 580 -23.13 1.28 3.16
CA ASN A 580 -22.11 1.90 2.32
C ASN A 580 -22.35 3.44 2.22
N ASP A 581 -21.49 4.14 1.47
CA ASP A 581 -21.57 5.60 1.24
C ASP A 581 -23.04 6.11 1.07
N PRO A 582 -23.47 7.07 1.92
CA PRO A 582 -22.72 7.84 2.94
C PRO A 582 -22.80 7.27 4.36
N ASP A 583 -23.48 6.17 4.59
CA ASP A 583 -23.80 5.63 5.92
C ASP A 583 -22.57 4.99 6.62
N ASN A 584 -21.45 4.78 5.90
CA ASN A 584 -20.16 4.37 6.44
C ASN A 584 -19.24 5.54 6.81
N ARG A 585 -19.69 6.80 6.60
CA ARG A 585 -18.90 8.04 6.73
C ARG A 585 -19.43 8.94 7.84
N HIS A 586 -19.76 8.35 9.01
CA HIS A 586 -20.18 9.11 10.18
C HIS A 586 -19.01 9.94 10.74
N MET A 587 -19.37 11.01 11.49
CA MET A 587 -18.40 11.72 12.31
C MET A 587 -17.75 10.78 13.31
N MET A 588 -16.42 10.86 13.42
CA MET A 588 -15.64 10.06 14.36
C MET A 588 -16.06 10.31 15.81
N ARG A 589 -16.18 9.25 16.61
CA ARG A 589 -16.54 9.31 18.03
C ARG A 589 -15.32 9.03 18.89
N PHE A 590 -14.93 9.99 19.72
CA PHE A 590 -13.78 9.87 20.63
C PHE A 590 -14.19 9.59 22.09
N GLU A 591 -15.27 10.18 22.53
CA GLU A 591 -15.65 10.22 23.96
C GLU A 591 -16.92 9.41 24.28
N THR A 592 -17.78 9.17 23.31
CA THR A 592 -19.12 8.56 23.51
C THR A 592 -19.16 7.06 23.22
N LEU A 593 -18.01 6.38 23.33
CA LEU A 593 -17.92 4.94 23.08
C LEU A 593 -18.55 4.12 24.22
N SER A 594 -19.29 3.07 23.84
CA SER A 594 -19.78 2.04 24.78
C SER A 594 -18.62 1.25 25.40
N LEU A 595 -18.93 0.38 26.36
CA LEU A 595 -17.90 -0.49 26.95
C LEU A 595 -17.30 -1.45 25.93
N ASP A 596 -18.14 -2.04 25.08
CA ASP A 596 -17.69 -3.00 24.07
C ASP A 596 -16.81 -2.32 23.01
N GLU A 597 -17.19 -1.11 22.56
CA GLU A 597 -16.40 -0.30 21.62
C GLU A 597 -15.04 0.09 22.21
N ARG A 598 -15.00 0.50 23.50
CA ARG A 598 -13.72 0.76 24.17
C ARG A 598 -12.85 -0.48 24.27
N THR A 599 -13.45 -1.62 24.65
CA THR A 599 -12.74 -2.90 24.72
C THR A 599 -12.19 -3.33 23.36
N MET A 600 -12.97 -3.14 22.29
CA MET A 600 -12.49 -3.41 20.92
C MET A 600 -11.28 -2.54 20.58
N ARG A 601 -11.39 -1.21 20.80
CA ARG A 601 -10.28 -0.28 20.55
C ARG A 601 -9.02 -0.61 21.35
N GLU A 602 -9.15 -0.98 22.62
CA GLU A 602 -8.02 -1.40 23.46
C GLU A 602 -7.33 -2.63 22.87
N LYS A 603 -8.08 -3.64 22.44
CA LYS A 603 -7.53 -4.86 21.82
C LYS A 603 -6.87 -4.58 20.47
N VAL A 604 -7.44 -3.71 19.64
CA VAL A 604 -6.81 -3.30 18.39
C VAL A 604 -5.50 -2.57 18.69
N ALA A 605 -5.48 -1.65 19.65
CA ALA A 605 -4.26 -0.98 20.08
C ALA A 605 -3.18 -1.97 20.55
N GLU A 606 -3.55 -2.96 21.37
CA GLU A 606 -2.64 -4.03 21.82
C GLU A 606 -2.05 -4.82 20.63
N LEU A 607 -2.86 -5.20 19.65
CA LEU A 607 -2.41 -5.90 18.44
C LEU A 607 -1.43 -5.06 17.61
N ILE A 608 -1.74 -3.81 17.39
CA ILE A 608 -0.90 -2.90 16.61
C ILE A 608 0.42 -2.60 17.34
N GLN A 609 0.37 -2.34 18.65
CA GLN A 609 1.57 -2.17 19.47
C GLN A 609 2.44 -3.44 19.48
N MET A 610 1.83 -4.62 19.57
CA MET A 610 2.54 -5.90 19.47
C MET A 610 3.25 -6.01 18.11
N ARG A 611 2.56 -5.71 16.99
CA ARG A 611 3.18 -5.72 15.66
C ARG A 611 4.38 -4.78 15.59
N ARG A 612 4.21 -3.53 16.02
CA ARG A 612 5.28 -2.52 15.97
C ARG A 612 6.54 -2.89 16.74
N ASN A 613 6.41 -3.73 17.75
CA ASN A 613 7.53 -4.20 18.58
C ASN A 613 8.06 -5.57 18.19
N SER A 614 7.59 -6.16 17.07
CA SER A 614 7.91 -7.53 16.67
C SER A 614 8.60 -7.59 15.32
N MET A 615 9.91 -7.76 15.29
CA MET A 615 10.65 -7.95 14.02
C MET A 615 10.09 -9.10 13.18
N PRO A 616 9.67 -10.25 13.73
CA PRO A 616 8.99 -11.28 12.97
C PRO A 616 7.74 -10.79 12.23
N LEU A 617 6.91 -9.94 12.85
CA LEU A 617 5.70 -9.41 12.18
C LEU A 617 6.00 -8.32 11.15
N LEU A 618 7.14 -7.62 11.29
CA LEU A 618 7.55 -6.56 10.37
C LEU A 618 8.34 -7.08 9.17
N TYR A 619 9.40 -7.84 9.42
CA TYR A 619 10.36 -8.29 8.40
C TYR A 619 10.46 -9.82 8.28
N GLY A 620 9.74 -10.59 9.11
CA GLY A 620 9.87 -12.05 9.16
C GLY A 620 9.27 -12.76 7.96
N GLU A 621 9.82 -13.92 7.67
CA GLU A 621 9.33 -14.86 6.67
C GLU A 621 7.96 -15.42 7.08
N PHE A 622 7.08 -15.63 6.11
CA PHE A 622 5.76 -16.21 6.32
C PHE A 622 5.77 -17.71 6.02
N ILE A 623 5.43 -18.53 7.01
CA ILE A 623 5.44 -19.99 6.91
C ILE A 623 4.03 -20.52 7.24
N PRO A 624 3.26 -21.02 6.25
CA PRO A 624 1.96 -21.63 6.50
C PRO A 624 2.14 -23.01 7.17
N LEU A 625 1.32 -23.30 8.20
CA LEU A 625 1.38 -24.59 8.93
C LEU A 625 0.08 -25.38 8.81
N ILE A 626 -1.08 -24.72 8.94
CA ILE A 626 -2.42 -25.31 8.83
C ILE A 626 -3.31 -24.40 8.01
N ASP A 627 -3.99 -24.97 7.03
CA ASP A 627 -4.94 -24.32 6.15
C ASP A 627 -6.22 -25.17 6.04
N ARG A 628 -7.13 -24.99 6.98
CA ARG A 628 -8.40 -25.71 7.04
C ARG A 628 -9.58 -24.73 6.96
N PRO A 629 -10.76 -25.20 6.54
CA PRO A 629 -11.93 -24.32 6.42
C PRO A 629 -12.33 -23.56 7.70
N ASP A 630 -12.01 -24.08 8.88
CA ASP A 630 -12.35 -23.44 10.15
C ASP A 630 -11.13 -22.97 10.95
N GLU A 631 -9.91 -23.31 10.53
CA GLU A 631 -8.69 -23.01 11.29
C GLU A 631 -7.50 -22.80 10.36
N ILE A 632 -6.81 -21.70 10.59
CA ILE A 632 -5.51 -21.42 9.96
C ILE A 632 -4.45 -21.22 11.02
N VAL A 633 -3.24 -21.73 10.73
CA VAL A 633 -2.06 -21.52 11.57
C VAL A 633 -0.88 -21.18 10.68
N TYR A 634 -0.16 -20.13 11.02
CA TYR A 634 1.07 -19.72 10.34
C TYR A 634 2.09 -19.16 11.31
N GLN A 635 3.34 -19.12 10.86
CA GLN A 635 4.43 -18.49 11.58
C GLN A 635 5.02 -17.31 10.80
N ARG A 636 5.48 -16.32 11.55
CA ARG A 636 6.39 -15.28 11.09
C ARG A 636 7.73 -15.50 11.78
N ILE A 637 8.80 -15.57 11.00
CA ILE A 637 10.15 -15.91 11.53
C ILE A 637 11.12 -14.81 11.11
N TYR A 638 11.93 -14.32 12.05
CA TYR A 638 12.99 -13.37 11.79
C TYR A 638 14.18 -13.67 12.70
N LEU A 639 15.34 -14.03 12.13
CA LEU A 639 16.57 -14.37 12.85
C LEU A 639 16.35 -15.39 13.98
N GLY A 640 15.52 -16.39 13.70
CA GLY A 640 15.18 -17.45 14.68
C GLY A 640 14.08 -17.09 15.68
N GLN A 641 13.74 -15.81 15.86
CA GLN A 641 12.57 -15.38 16.63
C GLN A 641 11.29 -15.77 15.87
N LYS A 642 10.27 -16.24 16.59
CA LYS A 642 9.05 -16.77 15.98
C LYS A 642 7.80 -16.17 16.61
N VAL A 643 6.85 -15.81 15.76
CA VAL A 643 5.47 -15.52 16.15
C VAL A 643 4.58 -16.54 15.47
N THR A 644 3.86 -17.34 16.26
CA THR A 644 2.87 -18.30 15.76
C THR A 644 1.48 -17.73 15.96
N VAL A 645 0.69 -17.66 14.89
CA VAL A 645 -0.68 -17.17 14.88
C VAL A 645 -1.63 -18.31 14.60
N ILE A 646 -2.61 -18.48 15.46
CA ILE A 646 -3.67 -19.50 15.38
C ILE A 646 -5.01 -18.76 15.35
N ILE A 647 -5.82 -18.97 14.31
CA ILE A 647 -7.14 -18.38 14.18
C ILE A 647 -8.16 -19.50 13.94
N ASN A 648 -9.18 -19.57 14.82
CA ASN A 648 -10.25 -20.53 14.72
C ASN A 648 -11.60 -19.80 14.55
N ARG A 649 -12.17 -19.85 13.34
CA ARG A 649 -13.43 -19.19 12.98
C ARG A 649 -14.62 -19.76 13.73
N LYS A 650 -14.67 -21.09 13.95
CA LYS A 650 -15.83 -21.76 14.56
C LYS A 650 -16.03 -21.31 15.99
N ASN A 651 -14.95 -21.11 16.72
CA ASN A 651 -14.97 -20.67 18.10
C ASN A 651 -14.86 -19.13 18.24
N LEU A 652 -14.59 -18.41 17.13
CA LEU A 652 -14.28 -16.98 17.09
C LEU A 652 -13.14 -16.62 18.07
N THR A 653 -12.04 -17.39 17.99
CA THR A 653 -10.87 -17.21 18.87
C THR A 653 -9.59 -17.10 18.06
N TYR A 654 -8.60 -16.47 18.66
CA TYR A 654 -7.23 -16.44 18.17
C TYR A 654 -6.23 -16.62 19.32
N GLU A 655 -5.03 -17.04 18.95
CA GLU A 655 -3.88 -17.10 19.84
C GLU A 655 -2.63 -16.61 19.09
N ILE A 656 -1.82 -15.79 19.75
CA ILE A 656 -0.55 -15.29 19.21
C ILE A 656 0.55 -15.64 20.20
N ILE A 657 1.45 -16.54 19.80
CA ILE A 657 2.53 -17.06 20.62
C ILE A 657 3.83 -16.46 20.11
N GLN A 658 4.55 -15.75 20.98
CA GLN A 658 5.86 -15.18 20.71
C GLN A 658 6.94 -16.02 21.40
N ASN A 659 7.94 -16.54 20.62
CA ASN A 659 9.03 -17.39 21.11
C ASN A 659 10.39 -16.85 20.68
#